data_8981517522f550bd2575512a7a99efe3
#
_entry.id   8981517522f550bd2575512a7a99efe3
#
_cell.length_a   1.000
_cell.length_b   1.000
_cell.length_c   1.000
_cell.angle_alpha   90.00
_cell.angle_beta   90.00
_cell.angle_gamma   90.00
#
_symmetry.space_group_name_H-M   'P 1'
#
loop_
_entity.id
_entity.type
_entity.pdbx_description
1 polymer ?
#
loop_
_entity_poly.entity_id
_entity_poly.type
_entity_poly.pdbx_seq_one_letter_code
_entity_poly.pdbx_strand_id
1 'polypeptide(L)'
;MPKKRSGGGLTTTQQAAKFLGVAALSGAVLAGIALPAAGALGLAAKGTVEGFDEIPSNLKTPPLSQRTTILDNEGGAIATVYSRDRTVVPLKNISPYMQDAIVAIEDSRFYEHGAIDLKGILRAMNRNVQEGGAAQGASTLTQQYVKNVFVEEAGDDPEKVAEATQQTIGRKVRELKYAIQVEEELGKKKILENYLNITFFGQQAYGVEAASQRYFSKHAKDLKLEEAAMLAGLVQSPTRYDPVNDTEEATKRRNTVLTRMAAVGSISQGEADKAIAAPIKLKVSKPKNGCITAVSGAGFFCDYVRKTILSDTAFGKTAEDRTKLWNLGGLTIRTTLSPRAQEAANEAATSKVNKDDKVAASVVQVEPGTGKILSMGQSRPYGLDQTQHETVLNLAVSNKLGGSTYGFQVGSTFKPITAAAALEKGINPAQSYSSDWKISVPMNSYRNCAGSPVGSGNWDLQNELESEKGAFDMTSALGKSINTYFAKLEQQAGLCETVTMAKKLGYERGDGKPLSDSHPSITLGGTESTPLGMASTYAAFANRGTFCTPIAIEAIKDANGKKVDVPKSSCSRAMSEKTADTINQMLKGVVEDGTGTQAGLMDRDNAGKTGTTNDRVDAWFVGYTPNLSTAVWVGADVGKKVPMYNITIGGQYYDKVCGGCLPGPIWKTAMTGALSASETPSFNPISVPRAKEKEKEKEKDKGRGDNNGGGNDDSEDDPIGGITIPPGFIGGNDGGGNNGRNGP
;
A
#
# COMPACT_ATOMS: atom_id res chain seq x y z
N MET A 1 34.49 6.85 -41.81
CA MET A 1 34.74 8.21 -41.32
C MET A 1 33.48 9.03 -41.41
N PRO A 2 32.81 9.36 -40.33
CA PRO A 2 31.62 10.24 -40.35
C PRO A 2 32.04 11.71 -40.27
N LYS A 3 31.49 12.50 -41.14
CA LYS A 3 31.71 13.97 -41.24
C LYS A 3 31.21 14.67 -39.95
N LYS A 4 32.08 15.38 -39.28
CA LYS A 4 31.74 16.38 -38.26
C LYS A 4 30.85 17.46 -38.89
N ARG A 5 29.61 17.60 -38.41
CA ARG A 5 28.81 18.83 -38.63
C ARG A 5 29.41 19.91 -37.71
N SER A 6 29.94 20.93 -38.32
CA SER A 6 30.33 22.17 -37.64
C SER A 6 29.06 22.91 -37.21
N GLY A 7 28.82 22.99 -35.90
CA GLY A 7 27.83 23.88 -35.34
C GLY A 7 28.24 25.32 -35.61
N GLY A 8 27.48 26.06 -36.46
CA GLY A 8 27.64 27.47 -36.67
C GLY A 8 27.28 28.25 -35.41
N GLY A 9 28.25 28.51 -34.54
CA GLY A 9 28.12 29.48 -33.48
C GLY A 9 27.96 30.85 -34.11
N LEU A 10 27.05 31.66 -33.59
CA LEU A 10 26.83 33.04 -33.98
C LEU A 10 28.18 33.81 -33.93
N THR A 11 28.47 34.59 -34.95
CA THR A 11 29.66 35.42 -34.96
C THR A 11 29.63 36.43 -33.81
N THR A 12 30.81 36.85 -33.32
CA THR A 12 30.96 37.81 -32.20
C THR A 12 30.14 39.08 -32.44
N THR A 13 29.98 39.51 -33.70
CA THR A 13 29.14 40.65 -34.11
C THR A 13 27.63 40.37 -33.99
N GLN A 14 27.18 39.19 -34.27
CA GLN A 14 25.78 38.79 -34.09
C GLN A 14 25.42 38.58 -32.63
N GLN A 15 26.37 38.11 -31.83
CA GLN A 15 26.22 38.04 -30.37
C GLN A 15 26.19 39.45 -29.77
N ALA A 16 27.07 40.37 -30.22
CA ALA A 16 27.09 41.76 -29.77
C ALA A 16 25.79 42.51 -30.17
N ALA A 17 25.24 42.27 -31.37
CA ALA A 17 23.98 42.88 -31.81
C ALA A 17 22.76 42.34 -31.04
N LYS A 18 22.72 41.04 -30.76
CA LYS A 18 21.70 40.45 -29.85
C LYS A 18 21.85 41.00 -28.44
N PHE A 19 23.06 41.15 -27.98
CA PHE A 19 23.41 41.69 -26.67
C PHE A 19 22.99 43.15 -26.49
N LEU A 20 23.26 44.02 -27.49
CA LEU A 20 22.78 45.38 -27.50
C LEU A 20 21.26 45.50 -27.55
N GLY A 21 20.59 44.62 -28.29
CA GLY A 21 19.14 44.51 -28.33
C GLY A 21 18.54 44.14 -26.97
N VAL A 22 19.15 43.15 -26.27
CA VAL A 22 18.73 42.72 -24.93
C VAL A 22 19.01 43.79 -23.87
N ALA A 23 20.16 44.47 -23.94
CA ALA A 23 20.50 45.54 -23.01
C ALA A 23 19.59 46.77 -23.16
N ALA A 24 19.26 47.17 -24.40
CA ALA A 24 18.31 48.25 -24.68
C ALA A 24 16.89 47.89 -24.21
N LEU A 25 16.49 46.62 -24.31
CA LEU A 25 15.20 46.13 -23.86
C LEU A 25 15.11 45.97 -22.34
N SER A 26 16.17 45.49 -21.70
CA SER A 26 16.26 45.48 -20.24
C SER A 26 16.12 46.87 -19.68
N GLY A 27 16.73 47.88 -20.36
CA GLY A 27 16.57 49.29 -20.04
C GLY A 27 15.12 49.79 -20.20
N ALA A 28 14.41 49.37 -21.27
CA ALA A 28 13.02 49.75 -21.51
C ALA A 28 12.03 49.06 -20.57
N VAL A 29 12.28 47.80 -20.22
CA VAL A 29 11.50 47.05 -19.20
C VAL A 29 11.71 47.64 -17.80
N LEU A 30 12.93 48.06 -17.47
CA LEU A 30 13.27 48.73 -16.22
C LEU A 30 12.61 50.13 -16.13
N ALA A 31 12.55 50.86 -17.23
CA ALA A 31 11.85 52.15 -17.29
C ALA A 31 10.33 52.02 -17.16
N GLY A 32 9.75 50.88 -17.58
CA GLY A 32 8.31 50.56 -17.46
C GLY A 32 7.85 50.08 -16.07
N ILE A 33 8.78 49.72 -15.19
CA ILE A 33 8.45 49.18 -13.86
C ILE A 33 8.66 50.16 -12.72
N ALA A 34 9.57 51.15 -12.88
CA ALA A 34 9.78 52.13 -11.83
C ALA A 34 10.66 53.31 -12.33
N LEU A 35 10.28 54.51 -12.07
CA LEU A 35 11.03 55.64 -11.59
C LEU A 35 11.17 56.88 -12.50
N PRO A 36 10.93 58.02 -11.87
CA PRO A 36 11.39 59.30 -12.35
C PRO A 36 12.81 59.54 -11.81
N ALA A 37 13.83 59.21 -12.56
CA ALA A 37 15.14 59.87 -12.44
C ALA A 37 16.15 59.35 -13.47
N ALA A 38 16.54 60.21 -14.37
CA ALA A 38 17.43 59.96 -15.49
C ALA A 38 18.93 59.76 -15.12
N GLY A 39 19.27 59.63 -13.84
CA GLY A 39 20.67 59.56 -13.39
C GLY A 39 21.23 58.15 -13.03
N ALA A 40 20.38 57.15 -12.87
CA ALA A 40 20.80 55.80 -12.39
C ALA A 40 21.04 54.77 -13.50
N LEU A 41 20.75 55.11 -14.75
CA LEU A 41 20.72 54.16 -15.89
C LEU A 41 22.11 53.64 -16.32
N GLY A 42 23.18 54.35 -16.09
CA GLY A 42 24.54 53.97 -16.53
C GLY A 42 25.21 52.90 -15.63
N LEU A 43 24.94 52.92 -14.32
CA LEU A 43 25.53 51.98 -13.35
C LEU A 43 24.75 50.68 -13.28
N ALA A 44 23.42 50.73 -13.46
CA ALA A 44 22.58 49.55 -13.49
C ALA A 44 22.79 48.68 -14.75
N ALA A 45 23.09 49.31 -15.90
CA ALA A 45 23.37 48.60 -17.14
C ALA A 45 24.65 47.76 -17.09
N LYS A 46 25.69 48.20 -16.40
CA LYS A 46 26.97 47.49 -16.30
C LYS A 46 26.84 46.25 -15.39
N GLY A 47 26.17 46.36 -14.24
CA GLY A 47 25.92 45.25 -13.34
C GLY A 47 24.94 44.20 -13.89
N THR A 48 23.99 44.61 -14.75
CA THR A 48 23.06 43.68 -15.41
C THR A 48 23.72 42.91 -16.55
N VAL A 49 24.72 43.46 -17.21
CA VAL A 49 25.49 42.78 -18.27
C VAL A 49 26.41 41.71 -17.68
N GLU A 50 27.16 42.04 -16.64
CA GLU A 50 28.01 41.08 -15.93
C GLU A 50 27.18 39.95 -15.31
N GLY A 51 26.04 40.23 -14.66
CA GLY A 51 25.13 39.25 -14.12
C GLY A 51 24.40 38.38 -15.16
N PHE A 52 24.27 38.87 -16.43
CA PHE A 52 23.67 38.05 -17.51
C PHE A 52 24.62 36.98 -18.03
N ASP A 53 25.91 37.25 -18.11
CA ASP A 53 26.90 36.27 -18.55
C ASP A 53 27.18 35.17 -17.51
N GLU A 54 27.05 35.50 -16.24
CA GLU A 54 27.22 34.54 -15.14
C GLU A 54 26.06 33.54 -14.99
N ILE A 55 24.89 33.81 -15.58
CA ILE A 55 23.74 32.87 -15.54
C ILE A 55 24.09 31.64 -16.41
N PRO A 56 23.97 30.40 -15.89
CA PRO A 56 24.21 29.20 -16.67
C PRO A 56 23.42 29.18 -17.98
N SER A 57 24.04 28.73 -19.07
CA SER A 57 23.45 28.76 -20.41
C SER A 57 22.46 27.63 -20.71
N ASN A 58 22.17 26.72 -19.74
CA ASN A 58 21.26 25.60 -19.94
C ASN A 58 20.14 25.56 -18.88
N LEU A 59 18.92 25.88 -19.29
CA LEU A 59 17.73 25.60 -18.50
C LEU A 59 17.50 24.09 -18.53
N LYS A 60 17.73 23.43 -17.40
CA LYS A 60 17.30 22.06 -17.25
C LYS A 60 15.81 22.08 -16.92
N THR A 61 14.97 21.66 -17.85
CA THR A 61 13.56 21.45 -17.54
C THR A 61 13.43 20.19 -16.69
N PRO A 62 13.07 20.29 -15.39
CA PRO A 62 12.89 19.10 -14.58
C PRO A 62 11.71 18.28 -15.13
N PRO A 63 11.75 16.96 -15.01
CA PRO A 63 10.57 16.16 -15.30
C PRO A 63 9.43 16.60 -14.38
N LEU A 64 8.26 16.84 -14.98
CA LEU A 64 7.08 17.30 -14.24
C LEU A 64 6.54 16.18 -13.34
N SER A 65 6.24 16.51 -12.08
CA SER A 65 5.57 15.58 -11.19
C SER A 65 4.15 15.29 -11.68
N GLN A 66 3.77 13.99 -11.68
CA GLN A 66 2.53 13.50 -12.24
C GLN A 66 1.84 12.51 -11.28
N ARG A 67 0.59 12.20 -11.58
CA ARG A 67 -0.16 11.16 -10.86
C ARG A 67 0.51 9.80 -11.00
N THR A 68 0.65 9.09 -9.89
CA THR A 68 0.95 7.65 -9.85
C THR A 68 -0.35 6.89 -9.67
N THR A 69 -0.57 5.87 -10.48
CA THR A 69 -1.71 4.95 -10.36
C THR A 69 -1.23 3.62 -9.81
N ILE A 70 -1.85 3.17 -8.73
CA ILE A 70 -1.61 1.85 -8.13
C ILE A 70 -2.76 0.96 -8.56
N LEU A 71 -2.42 -0.17 -9.19
CA LEU A 71 -3.35 -1.14 -9.76
C LEU A 71 -3.27 -2.46 -8.99
N ASP A 72 -4.40 -3.17 -8.88
CA ASP A 72 -4.45 -4.55 -8.43
C ASP A 72 -3.87 -5.53 -9.47
N ASN A 73 -3.90 -6.82 -9.18
CA ASN A 73 -3.40 -7.87 -10.08
C ASN A 73 -4.27 -8.09 -11.33
N GLU A 74 -5.51 -7.60 -11.34
CA GLU A 74 -6.44 -7.66 -12.47
C GLU A 74 -6.37 -6.40 -13.35
N GLY A 75 -5.72 -5.33 -12.85
CA GLY A 75 -5.56 -4.03 -13.51
C GLY A 75 -6.58 -2.99 -13.08
N GLY A 76 -7.40 -3.28 -12.09
CA GLY A 76 -8.29 -2.32 -11.43
C GLY A 76 -7.50 -1.28 -10.63
N ALA A 77 -7.98 -0.04 -10.57
CA ALA A 77 -7.31 1.02 -9.83
C ALA A 77 -7.59 0.90 -8.33
N ILE A 78 -6.54 0.72 -7.52
CA ILE A 78 -6.59 0.73 -6.07
C ILE A 78 -6.58 2.16 -5.54
N ALA A 79 -5.63 2.97 -6.00
CA ALA A 79 -5.44 4.34 -5.55
C ALA A 79 -4.72 5.19 -6.60
N THR A 80 -4.92 6.49 -6.49
CA THR A 80 -4.13 7.50 -7.21
C THR A 80 -3.35 8.31 -6.17
N VAL A 81 -2.05 8.50 -6.40
CA VAL A 81 -1.17 9.23 -5.48
C VAL A 81 -0.37 10.29 -6.25
N TYR A 82 -0.28 11.49 -5.71
CA TYR A 82 0.47 12.58 -6.32
C TYR A 82 0.88 13.64 -5.29
N SER A 83 2.01 14.29 -5.52
CA SER A 83 2.37 15.55 -4.86
C SER A 83 1.69 16.74 -5.56
N ARG A 84 1.63 16.70 -6.89
CA ARG A 84 0.88 17.66 -7.73
C ARG A 84 -0.08 16.90 -8.64
N ASP A 85 -1.35 17.30 -8.60
CA ASP A 85 -2.37 16.70 -9.47
C ASP A 85 -2.13 17.11 -10.92
N ARG A 86 -1.36 16.29 -11.65
CA ARG A 86 -0.98 16.53 -13.04
C ARG A 86 -1.03 15.26 -13.88
N THR A 87 -1.55 15.43 -15.08
CA THR A 87 -1.45 14.46 -16.17
C THR A 87 -0.95 15.22 -17.40
N VAL A 88 0.24 14.89 -17.87
CA VAL A 88 0.82 15.50 -19.06
C VAL A 88 0.17 14.91 -20.31
N VAL A 89 -0.31 15.79 -21.19
CA VAL A 89 -0.93 15.39 -22.47
C VAL A 89 -0.28 16.12 -23.65
N PRO A 90 -0.14 15.45 -24.81
CA PRO A 90 0.38 16.13 -26.00
C PRO A 90 -0.61 17.20 -26.51
N LEU A 91 -0.11 18.22 -27.20
CA LEU A 91 -0.91 19.35 -27.68
C LEU A 91 -2.14 18.92 -28.51
N LYS A 92 -2.00 17.86 -29.31
CA LYS A 92 -3.12 17.26 -30.08
C LYS A 92 -4.28 16.74 -29.24
N ASN A 93 -4.04 16.48 -27.95
CA ASN A 93 -5.05 16.03 -26.99
C ASN A 93 -5.55 17.19 -26.12
N ILE A 94 -5.33 18.44 -26.53
CA ILE A 94 -5.86 19.64 -25.90
C ILE A 94 -6.78 20.33 -26.89
N SER A 95 -7.99 20.69 -26.47
CA SER A 95 -8.98 21.37 -27.31
C SER A 95 -8.38 22.58 -28.03
N PRO A 96 -8.60 22.76 -29.34
CA PRO A 96 -8.20 23.97 -30.05
C PRO A 96 -8.70 25.25 -29.38
N TYR A 97 -9.92 25.24 -28.85
CA TYR A 97 -10.45 26.39 -28.08
C TYR A 97 -9.60 26.76 -26.89
N MET A 98 -9.00 25.77 -26.21
CA MET A 98 -8.10 26.04 -25.07
C MET A 98 -6.76 26.66 -25.52
N GLN A 99 -6.22 26.14 -26.65
CA GLN A 99 -4.99 26.67 -27.24
C GLN A 99 -5.18 28.13 -27.67
N ASP A 100 -6.30 28.43 -28.36
CA ASP A 100 -6.62 29.74 -28.81
C ASP A 100 -6.96 30.72 -27.67
N ALA A 101 -7.71 30.25 -26.65
CA ALA A 101 -8.09 31.07 -25.50
C ALA A 101 -6.88 31.56 -24.71
N ILE A 102 -5.94 30.65 -24.44
CA ILE A 102 -4.73 31.03 -23.67
C ILE A 102 -3.82 31.95 -24.45
N VAL A 103 -3.65 31.71 -25.75
CA VAL A 103 -2.90 32.59 -26.62
C VAL A 103 -3.58 33.97 -26.72
N ALA A 104 -4.89 34.01 -26.94
CA ALA A 104 -5.64 35.26 -27.08
C ALA A 104 -5.53 36.16 -25.82
N ILE A 105 -5.60 35.57 -24.61
CA ILE A 105 -5.63 36.36 -23.38
C ILE A 105 -4.23 36.69 -22.83
N GLU A 106 -3.28 35.75 -22.91
CA GLU A 106 -1.94 35.91 -22.32
C GLU A 106 -0.93 36.54 -23.31
N ASP A 107 -0.97 36.11 -24.59
CA ASP A 107 0.04 36.54 -25.58
C ASP A 107 -0.52 36.42 -27.00
N SER A 108 -1.40 37.34 -27.37
CA SER A 108 -2.15 37.28 -28.64
C SER A 108 -1.33 37.28 -29.93
N ARG A 109 -0.04 37.54 -29.83
CA ARG A 109 0.91 37.51 -30.97
C ARG A 109 1.99 36.45 -30.76
N PHE A 110 1.74 35.48 -29.94
CA PHE A 110 2.66 34.40 -29.55
C PHE A 110 3.41 33.78 -30.75
N TYR A 111 2.73 33.58 -31.85
CA TYR A 111 3.30 32.99 -33.06
C TYR A 111 4.03 33.97 -33.98
N GLU A 112 3.98 35.30 -33.67
CA GLU A 112 4.54 36.37 -34.51
C GLU A 112 5.86 36.93 -33.99
N HIS A 113 6.21 36.68 -32.71
CA HIS A 113 7.43 37.17 -32.09
C HIS A 113 8.28 36.06 -31.50
N GLY A 114 9.52 36.33 -31.09
CA GLY A 114 10.39 35.41 -30.37
C GLY A 114 10.11 35.40 -28.85
N ALA A 115 11.15 35.21 -28.06
CA ALA A 115 11.06 35.20 -26.59
C ALA A 115 10.55 36.55 -26.00
N ILE A 116 10.62 37.62 -26.77
CA ILE A 116 10.30 38.98 -26.36
C ILE A 116 9.33 39.59 -27.37
N ASP A 117 8.24 40.18 -26.87
CA ASP A 117 7.30 40.97 -27.67
C ASP A 117 7.50 42.48 -27.46
N LEU A 118 8.36 43.09 -28.28
CA LEU A 118 8.63 44.54 -28.22
C LEU A 118 7.40 45.42 -28.40
N LYS A 119 6.52 45.05 -29.38
CA LYS A 119 5.30 45.79 -29.65
C LYS A 119 4.31 45.67 -28.49
N GLY A 120 4.26 44.48 -27.86
CA GLY A 120 3.44 44.20 -26.66
C GLY A 120 3.90 45.01 -25.46
N ILE A 121 5.21 45.11 -25.24
CA ILE A 121 5.80 45.93 -24.16
C ILE A 121 5.41 47.39 -24.34
N LEU A 122 5.59 47.96 -25.53
CA LEU A 122 5.24 49.36 -25.80
C LEU A 122 3.74 49.63 -25.62
N ARG A 123 2.88 48.68 -26.06
CA ARG A 123 1.44 48.75 -25.86
C ARG A 123 1.05 48.72 -24.37
N ALA A 124 1.64 47.80 -23.61
CA ALA A 124 1.39 47.66 -22.18
C ALA A 124 1.86 48.91 -21.40
N MET A 125 3.02 49.48 -21.76
CA MET A 125 3.50 50.72 -21.17
C MET A 125 2.53 51.90 -21.41
N ASN A 126 2.05 52.07 -22.65
CA ASN A 126 1.11 53.14 -22.98
C ASN A 126 -0.20 52.99 -22.19
N ARG A 127 -0.73 51.77 -22.08
CA ARG A 127 -1.96 51.49 -21.35
C ARG A 127 -1.82 51.67 -19.85
N ASN A 128 -0.72 51.22 -19.26
CA ASN A 128 -0.44 51.35 -17.84
C ASN A 128 -0.26 52.83 -17.42
N VAL A 129 0.30 53.66 -18.31
CA VAL A 129 0.39 55.11 -18.12
C VAL A 129 -1.00 55.78 -18.18
N GLN A 130 -1.86 55.32 -19.10
CA GLN A 130 -3.22 55.87 -19.25
C GLN A 130 -4.17 55.49 -18.09
N GLU A 131 -4.01 54.29 -17.55
CA GLU A 131 -4.90 53.74 -16.49
C GLU A 131 -4.33 53.93 -15.06
N GLY A 132 -3.14 54.56 -14.93
CA GLY A 132 -2.54 54.91 -13.63
C GLY A 132 -2.10 53.73 -12.78
N GLY A 133 -1.88 52.54 -13.38
CA GLY A 133 -1.48 51.34 -12.69
C GLY A 133 -1.04 50.20 -13.61
N ALA A 134 -0.72 49.03 -13.05
CA ALA A 134 -0.29 47.84 -13.82
C ALA A 134 -1.53 47.11 -14.43
N ALA A 135 -2.18 47.76 -15.40
CA ALA A 135 -3.41 47.27 -16.03
C ALA A 135 -3.19 46.13 -17.04
N GLN A 136 -1.97 46.07 -17.65
CA GLN A 136 -1.64 45.05 -18.63
C GLN A 136 -0.25 44.46 -18.38
N GLY A 137 -0.15 43.09 -18.33
CA GLY A 137 1.12 42.37 -18.27
C GLY A 137 1.87 42.40 -19.62
N ALA A 138 3.20 42.50 -19.56
CA ALA A 138 4.07 42.55 -20.74
C ALA A 138 4.88 41.24 -20.92
N SER A 139 4.66 40.22 -20.09
CA SER A 139 5.38 38.94 -20.16
C SER A 139 4.78 38.05 -21.25
N THR A 140 5.65 37.46 -22.08
CA THR A 140 5.24 36.48 -23.10
C THR A 140 4.90 35.12 -22.46
N LEU A 141 4.17 34.26 -23.19
CA LEU A 141 3.89 32.86 -22.76
C LEU A 141 5.20 32.10 -22.51
N THR A 142 6.25 32.33 -23.30
CA THR A 142 7.56 31.69 -23.08
C THR A 142 8.19 32.13 -21.77
N GLN A 143 8.13 33.39 -21.40
CA GLN A 143 8.60 33.87 -20.11
C GLN A 143 7.81 33.33 -18.93
N GLN A 144 6.49 33.19 -19.08
CA GLN A 144 5.63 32.57 -18.09
C GLN A 144 5.93 31.07 -17.94
N TYR A 145 6.21 30.37 -19.04
CA TYR A 145 6.64 28.97 -19.01
C TYR A 145 7.94 28.82 -18.22
N VAL A 146 8.97 29.65 -18.51
CA VAL A 146 10.25 29.63 -17.77
C VAL A 146 10.05 29.91 -16.28
N LYS A 147 9.22 30.88 -15.92
CA LYS A 147 8.85 31.15 -14.51
C LYS A 147 8.24 29.89 -13.85
N ASN A 148 7.33 29.23 -14.55
CA ASN A 148 6.70 28.00 -14.01
C ASN A 148 7.72 26.85 -13.87
N VAL A 149 8.74 26.77 -14.74
CA VAL A 149 9.86 25.84 -14.59
C VAL A 149 10.64 26.10 -13.31
N PHE A 150 10.93 27.37 -12.98
CA PHE A 150 11.60 27.71 -11.71
C PHE A 150 10.77 27.29 -10.48
N VAL A 151 9.45 27.46 -10.53
CA VAL A 151 8.54 27.03 -9.45
C VAL A 151 8.53 25.50 -9.34
N GLU A 152 8.61 24.78 -10.46
CA GLU A 152 8.68 23.32 -10.45
C GLU A 152 10.03 22.81 -9.91
N GLU A 153 11.15 23.48 -10.26
CA GLU A 153 12.48 23.18 -9.70
C GLU A 153 12.55 23.44 -8.19
N ALA A 154 11.86 24.47 -7.70
CA ALA A 154 11.78 24.79 -6.27
C ALA A 154 11.06 23.68 -5.47
N GLY A 155 10.24 22.87 -6.12
CA GLY A 155 9.49 21.78 -5.48
C GLY A 155 8.53 22.28 -4.41
N ASP A 156 8.60 21.67 -3.22
CA ASP A 156 7.78 22.02 -2.05
C ASP A 156 8.54 22.87 -1.01
N ASP A 157 9.72 23.38 -1.38
CA ASP A 157 10.54 24.25 -0.53
C ASP A 157 9.98 25.69 -0.56
N PRO A 158 9.38 26.21 0.55
CA PRO A 158 8.72 27.50 0.55
C PRO A 158 9.68 28.68 0.25
N GLU A 159 10.95 28.58 0.66
CA GLU A 159 11.94 29.63 0.44
C GLU A 159 12.31 29.71 -1.05
N LYS A 160 12.56 28.57 -1.68
CA LYS A 160 12.85 28.51 -3.13
C LYS A 160 11.64 28.90 -3.98
N VAL A 161 10.42 28.51 -3.57
CA VAL A 161 9.19 28.96 -4.25
C VAL A 161 9.02 30.46 -4.12
N ALA A 162 9.29 31.04 -2.95
CA ALA A 162 9.27 32.48 -2.75
C ALA A 162 10.31 33.17 -3.65
N GLU A 163 11.55 32.66 -3.73
CA GLU A 163 12.59 33.17 -4.63
C GLU A 163 12.15 33.09 -6.10
N ALA A 164 11.59 31.97 -6.54
CA ALA A 164 11.10 31.75 -7.91
C ALA A 164 9.92 32.67 -8.28
N THR A 165 9.17 33.17 -7.29
CA THR A 165 7.98 34.02 -7.51
C THR A 165 8.18 35.49 -7.17
N GLN A 166 9.27 35.88 -6.47
CA GLN A 166 9.57 37.28 -6.13
C GLN A 166 9.66 38.19 -7.38
N GLN A 167 9.14 39.40 -7.27
CA GLN A 167 9.19 40.40 -8.34
C GLN A 167 10.51 41.17 -8.29
N THR A 168 11.63 40.49 -8.61
CA THR A 168 12.95 41.09 -8.65
C THR A 168 13.47 41.27 -10.09
N ILE A 169 14.32 42.26 -10.31
CA ILE A 169 14.96 42.50 -11.61
C ILE A 169 15.84 41.32 -11.99
N GLY A 170 16.63 40.78 -11.06
CA GLY A 170 17.51 39.64 -11.31
C GLY A 170 16.76 38.39 -11.78
N ARG A 171 15.60 38.09 -11.16
CA ARG A 171 14.74 37.00 -11.62
C ARG A 171 14.23 37.25 -13.04
N LYS A 172 13.80 38.49 -13.35
CA LYS A 172 13.26 38.84 -14.66
C LYS A 172 14.30 38.74 -15.76
N VAL A 173 15.57 39.11 -15.45
CA VAL A 173 16.71 38.91 -16.36
C VAL A 173 17.00 37.44 -16.61
N ARG A 174 16.94 36.59 -15.56
CA ARG A 174 17.07 35.14 -15.72
C ARG A 174 15.95 34.55 -16.58
N GLU A 175 14.68 34.91 -16.32
CA GLU A 175 13.54 34.48 -17.14
C GLU A 175 13.76 34.83 -18.62
N LEU A 176 14.25 36.03 -18.91
CA LEU A 176 14.47 36.50 -20.26
C LEU A 176 15.57 35.69 -20.99
N LYS A 177 16.70 35.46 -20.32
CA LYS A 177 17.79 34.64 -20.87
C LYS A 177 17.31 33.23 -21.24
N TYR A 178 16.62 32.56 -20.30
CA TYR A 178 16.10 31.21 -20.54
C TYR A 178 14.93 31.20 -21.53
N ALA A 179 14.12 32.25 -21.61
CA ALA A 179 13.07 32.35 -22.61
C ALA A 179 13.66 32.38 -24.05
N ILE A 180 14.79 33.06 -24.24
CA ILE A 180 15.50 33.09 -25.53
C ILE A 180 15.98 31.66 -25.88
N GLN A 181 16.63 30.99 -24.96
CA GLN A 181 17.09 29.62 -25.14
C GLN A 181 15.95 28.64 -25.47
N VAL A 182 14.85 28.70 -24.71
CA VAL A 182 13.67 27.82 -24.90
C VAL A 182 13.03 28.03 -26.27
N GLU A 183 12.97 29.28 -26.79
CA GLU A 183 12.46 29.56 -28.13
C GLU A 183 13.35 28.96 -29.22
N GLU A 184 14.69 29.01 -29.03
CA GLU A 184 15.63 28.41 -29.98
C GLU A 184 15.57 26.88 -29.98
N GLU A 185 15.33 26.23 -28.82
CA GLU A 185 15.39 24.79 -28.67
C GLU A 185 14.05 24.07 -28.98
N LEU A 186 12.92 24.64 -28.55
CA LEU A 186 11.64 23.91 -28.55
C LEU A 186 10.66 24.32 -29.64
N GLY A 187 10.66 25.58 -30.06
CA GLY A 187 9.66 26.13 -30.97
C GLY A 187 8.27 26.32 -30.32
N LYS A 188 7.45 27.15 -30.95
CA LYS A 188 6.18 27.66 -30.37
C LYS A 188 5.17 26.61 -29.93
N LYS A 189 4.92 25.60 -30.77
CA LYS A 189 3.94 24.54 -30.44
C LYS A 189 4.36 23.75 -29.20
N LYS A 190 5.63 23.44 -29.07
CA LYS A 190 6.14 22.69 -27.90
C LYS A 190 6.17 23.56 -26.65
N ILE A 191 6.44 24.83 -26.75
CA ILE A 191 6.35 25.80 -25.65
C ILE A 191 4.91 25.89 -25.15
N LEU A 192 3.92 26.01 -26.04
CA LEU A 192 2.50 26.03 -25.69
C LEU A 192 2.06 24.73 -25.02
N GLU A 193 2.49 23.58 -25.55
CA GLU A 193 2.23 22.27 -24.95
C GLU A 193 2.77 22.21 -23.52
N ASN A 194 4.02 22.57 -23.34
CA ASN A 194 4.69 22.55 -22.04
C ASN A 194 4.05 23.56 -21.06
N TYR A 195 3.70 24.75 -21.54
CA TYR A 195 3.01 25.78 -20.75
C TYR A 195 1.66 25.28 -20.23
N LEU A 196 0.82 24.68 -21.09
CA LEU A 196 -0.49 24.16 -20.72
C LEU A 196 -0.40 22.96 -19.76
N ASN A 197 0.72 22.22 -19.78
CA ASN A 197 0.94 21.08 -18.88
C ASN A 197 1.56 21.48 -17.53
N ILE A 198 2.29 22.61 -17.44
CA ILE A 198 2.96 23.02 -16.20
C ILE A 198 2.12 23.99 -15.36
N THR A 199 1.24 24.76 -16.00
CA THR A 199 0.49 25.87 -15.38
C THR A 199 -0.46 25.37 -14.29
N PHE A 200 -0.52 26.15 -13.20
CA PHE A 200 -1.48 25.92 -12.10
C PHE A 200 -2.82 26.59 -12.41
N PHE A 201 -3.92 25.84 -12.33
CA PHE A 201 -5.28 26.29 -12.64
C PHE A 201 -6.19 26.42 -11.39
N GLY A 202 -5.64 26.42 -10.19
CA GLY A 202 -6.45 26.40 -8.96
C GLY A 202 -6.91 25.02 -8.56
N GLN A 203 -7.59 24.88 -7.41
CA GLN A 203 -8.16 23.62 -6.90
C GLN A 203 -7.16 22.45 -6.94
N GLN A 204 -5.87 22.73 -6.72
CA GLN A 204 -4.74 21.81 -6.80
C GLN A 204 -4.51 21.17 -8.19
N ALA A 205 -5.16 21.65 -9.23
CA ALA A 205 -4.99 21.17 -10.59
C ALA A 205 -3.80 21.83 -11.27
N TYR A 206 -2.79 21.05 -11.59
CA TYR A 206 -1.61 21.44 -12.36
C TYR A 206 -1.72 20.88 -13.79
N GLY A 207 -1.62 21.72 -14.78
CA GLY A 207 -1.83 21.37 -16.18
C GLY A 207 -3.31 21.27 -16.57
N VAL A 208 -3.55 21.48 -17.86
CA VAL A 208 -4.90 21.63 -18.46
C VAL A 208 -5.73 20.35 -18.34
N GLU A 209 -5.13 19.17 -18.40
CA GLU A 209 -5.87 17.91 -18.27
C GLU A 209 -6.43 17.75 -16.85
N ALA A 210 -5.59 17.98 -15.82
CA ALA A 210 -6.03 17.92 -14.43
C ALA A 210 -7.11 18.97 -14.15
N ALA A 211 -6.98 20.20 -14.69
CA ALA A 211 -7.96 21.26 -14.57
C ALA A 211 -9.30 20.88 -15.24
N SER A 212 -9.26 20.34 -16.45
CA SER A 212 -10.44 19.87 -17.17
C SER A 212 -11.20 18.78 -16.41
N GLN A 213 -10.47 17.81 -15.85
CA GLN A 213 -11.03 16.77 -15.00
C GLN A 213 -11.61 17.35 -13.69
N ARG A 214 -10.90 18.31 -13.08
CA ARG A 214 -11.30 18.91 -11.81
C ARG A 214 -12.59 19.71 -11.93
N TYR A 215 -12.68 20.59 -12.92
CA TYR A 215 -13.81 21.52 -13.05
C TYR A 215 -14.98 20.96 -13.84
N PHE A 216 -14.73 20.06 -14.82
CA PHE A 216 -15.75 19.58 -15.76
C PHE A 216 -15.90 18.07 -15.84
N SER A 217 -15.06 17.27 -15.16
CA SER A 217 -15.04 15.79 -15.21
C SER A 217 -14.93 15.26 -16.66
N LYS A 218 -14.09 15.88 -17.49
CA LYS A 218 -13.83 15.51 -18.89
C LYS A 218 -12.36 15.70 -19.28
N HIS A 219 -11.95 15.11 -20.39
CA HIS A 219 -10.59 15.30 -20.92
C HIS A 219 -10.39 16.70 -21.51
N ALA A 220 -9.15 17.21 -21.51
CA ALA A 220 -8.81 18.51 -22.06
C ALA A 220 -9.13 18.64 -23.55
N LYS A 221 -9.12 17.56 -24.31
CA LYS A 221 -9.51 17.53 -25.73
C LYS A 221 -11.00 17.82 -25.96
N ASP A 222 -11.84 17.57 -24.95
CA ASP A 222 -13.30 17.64 -25.02
C ASP A 222 -13.85 18.96 -24.44
N LEU A 223 -12.95 19.91 -24.11
CA LEU A 223 -13.32 21.25 -23.61
C LEU A 223 -14.05 22.03 -24.71
N LYS A 224 -15.20 22.59 -24.36
CA LYS A 224 -15.96 23.52 -25.18
C LYS A 224 -15.39 24.94 -25.06
N LEU A 225 -15.85 25.84 -25.95
CA LEU A 225 -15.37 27.21 -26.00
C LEU A 225 -15.49 27.94 -24.65
N GLU A 226 -16.67 27.89 -24.03
CA GLU A 226 -16.95 28.55 -22.73
C GLU A 226 -16.13 27.99 -21.58
N GLU A 227 -15.84 26.70 -21.60
CA GLU A 227 -15.04 25.99 -20.60
C GLU A 227 -13.54 26.31 -20.78
N ALA A 228 -13.08 26.28 -22.00
CA ALA A 228 -11.70 26.64 -22.37
C ALA A 228 -11.38 28.12 -22.01
N ALA A 229 -12.31 29.02 -22.32
CA ALA A 229 -12.19 30.44 -21.96
C ALA A 229 -12.18 30.65 -20.44
N MET A 230 -12.97 29.84 -19.69
CA MET A 230 -12.93 29.89 -18.22
C MET A 230 -11.56 29.44 -17.70
N LEU A 231 -11.03 28.31 -18.15
CA LEU A 231 -9.71 27.82 -17.71
C LEU A 231 -8.61 28.81 -18.08
N ALA A 232 -8.61 29.36 -19.30
CA ALA A 232 -7.64 30.36 -19.69
C ALA A 232 -7.73 31.61 -18.79
N GLY A 233 -8.92 31.99 -18.36
CA GLY A 233 -9.14 33.10 -17.44
C GLY A 233 -8.56 32.91 -16.05
N LEU A 234 -8.52 31.66 -15.56
CA LEU A 234 -7.99 31.31 -14.23
C LEU A 234 -6.50 31.63 -14.09
N VAL A 235 -5.71 31.48 -15.16
CA VAL A 235 -4.24 31.49 -15.11
C VAL A 235 -3.70 32.80 -14.53
N GLN A 236 -4.36 33.92 -14.75
CA GLN A 236 -3.93 35.23 -14.21
C GLN A 236 -3.94 35.25 -12.66
N SER A 237 -4.98 34.67 -12.04
CA SER A 237 -5.13 34.59 -10.59
C SER A 237 -6.04 33.42 -10.23
N PRO A 238 -5.49 32.20 -10.12
CA PRO A 238 -6.28 30.99 -9.90
C PRO A 238 -7.12 30.98 -8.62
N THR A 239 -6.71 31.73 -7.61
CA THR A 239 -7.48 31.88 -6.36
C THR A 239 -8.65 32.86 -6.51
N ARG A 240 -8.43 34.00 -7.19
CA ARG A 240 -9.44 35.04 -7.35
C ARG A 240 -10.54 34.62 -8.31
N TYR A 241 -10.18 33.98 -9.40
CA TYR A 241 -11.12 33.60 -10.46
C TYR A 241 -11.63 32.17 -10.36
N ASP A 242 -11.47 31.53 -9.18
CA ASP A 242 -11.93 30.16 -8.94
C ASP A 242 -13.47 30.07 -9.01
N PRO A 243 -14.04 29.38 -10.04
CA PRO A 243 -15.48 29.32 -10.21
C PRO A 243 -16.20 28.47 -9.15
N VAL A 244 -15.48 27.67 -8.37
CA VAL A 244 -16.02 26.90 -7.25
C VAL A 244 -16.29 27.80 -6.03
N ASN A 245 -15.42 28.83 -5.85
CA ASN A 245 -15.50 29.75 -4.73
C ASN A 245 -16.23 31.05 -5.09
N ASP A 246 -16.02 31.57 -6.30
CA ASP A 246 -16.62 32.81 -6.79
C ASP A 246 -16.99 32.69 -8.28
N THR A 247 -18.20 32.20 -8.53
CA THR A 247 -18.72 32.03 -9.90
C THR A 247 -18.90 33.36 -10.63
N GLU A 248 -19.18 34.48 -9.92
CA GLU A 248 -19.40 35.77 -10.53
C GLU A 248 -18.10 36.36 -11.10
N GLU A 249 -17.04 36.40 -10.31
CA GLU A 249 -15.73 36.88 -10.77
C GLU A 249 -15.15 35.98 -11.86
N ALA A 250 -15.32 34.65 -11.74
CA ALA A 250 -14.95 33.71 -12.79
C ALA A 250 -15.69 33.96 -14.11
N THR A 251 -17.00 34.27 -14.04
CA THR A 251 -17.83 34.60 -15.20
C THR A 251 -17.35 35.89 -15.88
N LYS A 252 -17.10 36.95 -15.11
CA LYS A 252 -16.55 38.21 -15.63
C LYS A 252 -15.23 37.99 -16.35
N ARG A 253 -14.33 37.23 -15.74
CA ARG A 253 -13.02 36.91 -16.32
C ARG A 253 -13.12 36.02 -17.57
N ARG A 254 -13.96 34.98 -17.60
CA ARG A 254 -14.27 34.19 -18.78
C ARG A 254 -14.77 35.07 -19.93
N ASN A 255 -15.70 35.98 -19.65
CA ASN A 255 -16.27 36.86 -20.65
C ASN A 255 -15.17 37.79 -21.25
N THR A 256 -14.24 38.26 -20.42
CA THR A 256 -13.05 39.01 -20.91
C THR A 256 -12.24 38.18 -21.88
N VAL A 257 -12.02 36.89 -21.60
CA VAL A 257 -11.29 35.97 -22.51
C VAL A 257 -12.04 35.82 -23.82
N LEU A 258 -13.33 35.56 -23.81
CA LEU A 258 -14.19 35.40 -25.00
C LEU A 258 -14.19 36.65 -25.86
N THR A 259 -14.35 37.82 -25.24
CA THR A 259 -14.25 39.11 -25.96
C THR A 259 -12.86 39.27 -26.61
N ARG A 260 -11.81 38.87 -25.90
CA ARG A 260 -10.45 38.94 -26.46
C ARG A 260 -10.23 38.01 -27.62
N MET A 261 -10.77 36.75 -27.53
CA MET A 261 -10.72 35.76 -28.62
C MET A 261 -11.39 36.31 -29.89
N ALA A 262 -12.54 36.95 -29.77
CA ALA A 262 -13.22 37.58 -30.90
C ALA A 262 -12.39 38.76 -31.46
N ALA A 263 -11.84 39.63 -30.59
CA ALA A 263 -11.05 40.78 -30.99
C ALA A 263 -9.75 40.44 -31.74
N VAL A 264 -9.18 39.23 -31.50
CA VAL A 264 -7.99 38.74 -32.23
C VAL A 264 -8.35 37.79 -33.40
N GLY A 265 -9.64 37.54 -33.65
CA GLY A 265 -10.11 36.77 -34.77
C GLY A 265 -10.01 35.24 -34.58
N SER A 266 -9.78 34.74 -33.34
CA SER A 266 -9.75 33.33 -33.05
C SER A 266 -11.16 32.69 -33.10
N ILE A 267 -12.20 33.49 -32.84
CA ILE A 267 -13.62 33.11 -32.97
C ILE A 267 -14.39 34.29 -33.58
N SER A 268 -15.58 34.03 -34.11
CA SER A 268 -16.49 35.08 -34.56
C SER A 268 -17.13 35.82 -33.38
N GLN A 269 -17.61 37.04 -33.61
CA GLN A 269 -18.32 37.82 -32.60
C GLN A 269 -19.60 37.05 -32.14
N GLY A 270 -20.34 36.44 -33.08
CA GLY A 270 -21.53 35.66 -32.74
C GLY A 270 -21.26 34.42 -31.85
N GLU A 271 -20.12 33.76 -32.04
CA GLU A 271 -19.69 32.66 -31.13
C GLU A 271 -19.36 33.22 -29.73
N ALA A 272 -18.64 34.34 -29.68
CA ALA A 272 -18.33 35.03 -28.41
C ALA A 272 -19.61 35.42 -27.66
N ASP A 273 -20.56 36.08 -28.31
CA ASP A 273 -21.82 36.53 -27.70
C ASP A 273 -22.64 35.37 -27.19
N LYS A 274 -22.72 34.26 -27.94
CA LYS A 274 -23.39 33.05 -27.52
C LYS A 274 -22.71 32.39 -26.30
N ALA A 275 -21.39 32.34 -26.28
CA ALA A 275 -20.61 31.75 -25.16
C ALA A 275 -20.68 32.65 -23.93
N ILE A 276 -20.73 33.98 -24.07
CA ILE A 276 -20.89 34.96 -22.99
C ILE A 276 -22.27 34.80 -22.32
N ALA A 277 -23.33 34.59 -23.13
CA ALA A 277 -24.68 34.39 -22.63
C ALA A 277 -24.87 33.04 -21.91
N ALA A 278 -24.01 32.05 -22.20
CA ALA A 278 -24.10 30.74 -21.57
C ALA A 278 -23.62 30.76 -20.10
N PRO A 279 -24.36 30.14 -19.16
CA PRO A 279 -23.92 30.03 -17.78
C PRO A 279 -22.71 29.09 -17.65
N ILE A 280 -21.86 29.32 -16.65
CA ILE A 280 -20.82 28.35 -16.28
C ILE A 280 -21.49 27.11 -15.68
N LYS A 281 -21.26 25.96 -16.32
CA LYS A 281 -21.74 24.66 -15.84
C LYS A 281 -20.59 23.80 -15.36
N LEU A 282 -20.38 23.80 -14.05
CA LEU A 282 -19.35 22.97 -13.43
C LEU A 282 -19.85 21.55 -13.21
N LYS A 283 -18.95 20.59 -13.37
CA LYS A 283 -19.09 19.21 -12.89
C LYS A 283 -17.84 18.85 -12.09
N VAL A 284 -17.78 19.44 -10.88
CA VAL A 284 -16.58 19.39 -10.04
C VAL A 284 -16.34 17.99 -9.53
N SER A 285 -15.17 17.43 -9.84
CA SER A 285 -14.73 16.13 -9.29
C SER A 285 -14.17 16.31 -7.89
N LYS A 286 -14.35 15.30 -7.02
CA LYS A 286 -13.62 15.24 -5.74
C LYS A 286 -12.22 14.72 -5.99
N PRO A 287 -11.15 15.40 -5.49
CA PRO A 287 -9.80 14.89 -5.60
C PRO A 287 -9.67 13.56 -4.87
N LYS A 288 -9.17 12.54 -5.56
CA LYS A 288 -8.78 11.27 -4.93
C LYS A 288 -7.26 11.25 -4.90
N ASN A 289 -6.67 11.47 -3.73
CA ASN A 289 -5.22 11.47 -3.55
C ASN A 289 -4.82 10.69 -2.31
N GLY A 290 -3.82 9.86 -2.48
CA GLY A 290 -3.22 9.08 -1.41
C GLY A 290 -3.99 7.82 -1.04
N CYS A 291 -3.35 7.00 -0.24
CA CYS A 291 -3.90 5.72 0.22
C CYS A 291 -5.16 5.85 1.07
N ILE A 292 -5.45 7.06 1.59
CA ILE A 292 -6.70 7.36 2.31
C ILE A 292 -7.94 7.28 1.40
N THR A 293 -7.75 7.40 0.09
CA THR A 293 -8.83 7.29 -0.90
C THR A 293 -8.81 5.97 -1.66
N ALA A 294 -8.02 4.99 -1.18
CA ALA A 294 -7.94 3.66 -1.79
C ALA A 294 -9.31 2.94 -1.72
N VAL A 295 -9.57 2.14 -2.75
CA VAL A 295 -10.83 1.39 -2.85
C VAL A 295 -10.88 0.22 -1.85
N SER A 296 -12.08 -0.15 -1.43
CA SER A 296 -12.39 -1.44 -0.75
C SER A 296 -11.44 -1.82 0.39
N GLY A 297 -11.09 -0.87 1.29
CA GLY A 297 -10.20 -1.13 2.43
C GLY A 297 -8.76 -1.45 2.08
N ALA A 298 -8.31 -1.19 0.83
CA ALA A 298 -6.94 -1.43 0.39
C ALA A 298 -5.93 -0.36 0.85
N GLY A 299 -6.31 0.54 1.78
CA GLY A 299 -5.46 1.65 2.26
C GLY A 299 -4.14 1.18 2.87
N PHE A 300 -4.18 0.13 3.69
CA PHE A 300 -2.97 -0.46 4.29
C PHE A 300 -2.04 -1.10 3.25
N PHE A 301 -2.59 -1.78 2.27
CA PHE A 301 -1.81 -2.36 1.17
C PHE A 301 -1.20 -1.27 0.28
N CYS A 302 -1.96 -0.22 -0.03
CA CYS A 302 -1.46 0.96 -0.75
C CYS A 302 -0.27 1.61 -0.01
N ASP A 303 -0.39 1.82 1.31
CA ASP A 303 0.68 2.41 2.12
C ASP A 303 1.90 1.46 2.23
N TYR A 304 1.67 0.16 2.28
CA TYR A 304 2.73 -0.84 2.20
C TYR A 304 3.53 -0.72 0.89
N VAL A 305 2.86 -0.60 -0.25
CA VAL A 305 3.49 -0.37 -1.55
C VAL A 305 4.32 0.91 -1.54
N ARG A 306 3.75 2.01 -1.03
CA ARG A 306 4.47 3.29 -0.88
C ARG A 306 5.72 3.15 -0.03
N LYS A 307 5.61 2.54 1.14
CA LYS A 307 6.74 2.35 2.07
C LYS A 307 7.79 1.40 1.51
N THR A 308 7.38 0.38 0.75
CA THR A 308 8.31 -0.50 0.03
C THR A 308 9.16 0.30 -0.94
N ILE A 309 8.55 1.16 -1.78
CA ILE A 309 9.30 2.02 -2.71
C ILE A 309 10.25 2.96 -1.96
N LEU A 310 9.81 3.55 -0.85
CA LEU A 310 10.62 4.48 -0.07
C LEU A 310 11.75 3.82 0.74
N SER A 311 11.66 2.51 1.03
CA SER A 311 12.63 1.80 1.88
C SER A 311 13.56 0.84 1.15
N ASP A 312 13.19 0.34 -0.04
CA ASP A 312 13.98 -0.63 -0.78
C ASP A 312 14.99 0.06 -1.73
N THR A 313 16.24 -0.36 -1.65
CA THR A 313 17.35 0.20 -2.43
C THR A 313 17.26 -0.07 -3.93
N ALA A 314 16.41 -1.01 -4.36
CA ALA A 314 16.12 -1.24 -5.78
C ALA A 314 15.50 -0.01 -6.46
N PHE A 315 14.80 0.84 -5.70
CA PHE A 315 14.15 2.06 -6.20
C PHE A 315 15.02 3.33 -6.11
N GLY A 316 16.23 3.21 -5.59
CA GLY A 316 17.19 4.32 -5.45
C GLY A 316 18.20 4.05 -4.34
N LYS A 317 19.45 4.41 -4.59
CA LYS A 317 20.55 4.14 -3.65
C LYS A 317 20.38 4.86 -2.32
N THR A 318 19.91 6.09 -2.36
CA THR A 318 19.68 6.92 -1.16
C THR A 318 18.18 7.04 -0.86
N ALA A 319 17.83 7.41 0.36
CA ALA A 319 16.45 7.72 0.74
C ALA A 319 15.89 8.93 -0.05
N GLU A 320 16.78 9.87 -0.39
CA GLU A 320 16.44 11.04 -1.20
C GLU A 320 16.07 10.65 -2.63
N ASP A 321 16.85 9.76 -3.28
CA ASP A 321 16.53 9.24 -4.61
C ASP A 321 15.14 8.57 -4.65
N ARG A 322 14.84 7.76 -3.65
CA ARG A 322 13.56 7.06 -3.54
C ARG A 322 12.39 8.02 -3.29
N THR A 323 12.59 9.01 -2.44
CA THR A 323 11.60 10.07 -2.18
C THR A 323 11.36 10.90 -3.44
N LYS A 324 12.43 11.23 -4.17
CA LYS A 324 12.34 11.94 -5.44
C LYS A 324 11.57 11.14 -6.49
N LEU A 325 11.85 9.83 -6.62
CA LEU A 325 11.11 8.95 -7.53
C LEU A 325 9.61 8.95 -7.19
N TRP A 326 9.27 8.79 -5.91
CA TRP A 326 7.89 8.78 -5.44
C TRP A 326 7.17 10.10 -5.68
N ASN A 327 7.79 11.24 -5.33
CA ASN A 327 7.20 12.56 -5.47
C ASN A 327 7.08 13.02 -6.94
N LEU A 328 8.04 12.61 -7.78
CA LEU A 328 7.93 12.80 -9.21
C LEU A 328 6.73 12.06 -9.78
N GLY A 329 6.46 10.86 -9.29
CA GLY A 329 5.30 10.07 -9.69
C GLY A 329 5.31 9.72 -11.17
N GLY A 330 4.13 9.78 -11.81
CA GLY A 330 3.96 9.34 -13.19
C GLY A 330 4.07 7.82 -13.35
N LEU A 331 3.98 7.09 -12.24
CA LEU A 331 4.16 5.65 -12.24
C LEU A 331 2.82 4.93 -12.43
N THR A 332 2.85 3.86 -13.19
CA THR A 332 1.80 2.84 -13.19
C THR A 332 2.36 1.62 -12.47
N ILE A 333 1.87 1.39 -11.25
CA ILE A 333 2.34 0.34 -10.36
C ILE A 333 1.32 -0.79 -10.38
N ARG A 334 1.67 -1.94 -10.96
CA ARG A 334 0.88 -3.16 -10.88
C ARG A 334 1.30 -3.94 -9.65
N THR A 335 0.34 -4.22 -8.77
CA THR A 335 0.57 -4.91 -7.52
C THR A 335 0.11 -6.36 -7.56
N THR A 336 0.41 -7.09 -6.50
CA THR A 336 -0.05 -8.47 -6.28
C THR A 336 -1.42 -8.55 -5.63
N LEU A 337 -2.01 -7.43 -5.20
CA LEU A 337 -3.30 -7.41 -4.51
C LEU A 337 -4.38 -8.05 -5.36
N SER A 338 -5.06 -9.04 -4.79
CA SER A 338 -6.26 -9.64 -5.37
C SER A 338 -7.50 -8.93 -4.79
N PRO A 339 -8.37 -8.33 -5.62
CA PRO A 339 -9.60 -7.67 -5.13
C PRO A 339 -10.45 -8.59 -4.26
N ARG A 340 -10.64 -9.85 -4.68
CA ARG A 340 -11.41 -10.86 -3.94
C ARG A 340 -10.77 -11.19 -2.59
N ALA A 341 -9.45 -11.42 -2.58
CA ALA A 341 -8.74 -11.74 -1.35
C ALA A 341 -8.76 -10.55 -0.37
N GLN A 342 -8.64 -9.32 -0.88
CA GLN A 342 -8.70 -8.10 -0.07
C GLN A 342 -10.09 -7.89 0.54
N GLU A 343 -11.14 -8.07 -0.24
CA GLU A 343 -12.52 -7.98 0.24
C GLU A 343 -12.78 -9.02 1.34
N ALA A 344 -12.41 -10.27 1.09
CA ALA A 344 -12.55 -11.36 2.07
C ALA A 344 -11.75 -11.12 3.36
N ALA A 345 -10.53 -10.58 3.26
CA ALA A 345 -9.71 -10.24 4.43
C ALA A 345 -10.33 -9.10 5.26
N ASN A 346 -10.87 -8.07 4.61
CA ASN A 346 -11.55 -6.95 5.28
C ASN A 346 -12.84 -7.42 5.96
N GLU A 347 -13.70 -8.15 5.23
CA GLU A 347 -14.93 -8.71 5.76
C GLU A 347 -14.64 -9.59 6.97
N ALA A 348 -13.68 -10.49 6.86
CA ALA A 348 -13.30 -11.38 7.96
C ALA A 348 -12.84 -10.61 9.19
N ALA A 349 -11.98 -9.60 9.03
CA ALA A 349 -11.46 -8.79 10.14
C ALA A 349 -12.57 -7.99 10.83
N THR A 350 -13.50 -7.40 10.06
CA THR A 350 -14.54 -6.49 10.59
C THR A 350 -15.79 -7.22 11.05
N SER A 351 -16.05 -8.45 10.57
CA SER A 351 -17.26 -9.22 10.94
C SER A 351 -17.25 -9.72 12.39
N LYS A 352 -16.07 -9.83 13.01
CA LYS A 352 -15.90 -10.38 14.36
C LYS A 352 -15.25 -9.41 15.35
N VAL A 353 -14.65 -8.31 14.85
CA VAL A 353 -13.99 -7.31 15.67
C VAL A 353 -14.40 -5.94 15.16
N ASN A 354 -15.16 -5.20 15.97
CA ASN A 354 -15.62 -3.87 15.61
C ASN A 354 -14.47 -2.85 15.66
N LYS A 355 -14.60 -1.76 14.91
CA LYS A 355 -13.58 -0.69 14.87
C LYS A 355 -13.35 0.00 16.21
N ASP A 356 -14.32 -0.05 17.13
CA ASP A 356 -14.31 0.57 18.46
C ASP A 356 -14.02 -0.43 19.60
N ASP A 357 -13.84 -1.70 19.30
CA ASP A 357 -13.43 -2.69 20.31
C ASP A 357 -12.06 -2.34 20.92
N LYS A 358 -11.80 -2.80 22.15
CA LYS A 358 -10.52 -2.62 22.85
C LYS A 358 -9.35 -3.35 22.19
N VAL A 359 -9.66 -4.27 21.28
CA VAL A 359 -8.69 -5.05 20.49
C VAL A 359 -8.97 -4.88 19.02
N ALA A 360 -7.96 -5.14 18.20
CA ALA A 360 -8.06 -5.12 16.75
C ALA A 360 -7.79 -6.51 16.17
N ALA A 361 -8.23 -6.75 14.94
CA ALA A 361 -7.88 -7.92 14.15
C ALA A 361 -7.06 -7.52 12.93
N SER A 362 -6.09 -8.35 12.55
CA SER A 362 -5.33 -8.24 11.29
C SER A 362 -5.36 -9.57 10.55
N VAL A 363 -5.57 -9.50 9.23
CA VAL A 363 -5.66 -10.65 8.32
C VAL A 363 -4.72 -10.41 7.14
N VAL A 364 -3.78 -11.32 6.90
CA VAL A 364 -2.84 -11.24 5.77
C VAL A 364 -2.84 -12.53 5.01
N GLN A 365 -2.83 -12.42 3.69
CA GLN A 365 -2.83 -13.57 2.78
C GLN A 365 -1.64 -13.54 1.83
N VAL A 366 -0.94 -14.67 1.73
CA VAL A 366 0.27 -14.85 0.90
C VAL A 366 0.10 -16.10 0.04
N GLU A 367 0.45 -16.00 -1.24
CA GLU A 367 0.44 -17.09 -2.19
C GLU A 367 1.70 -17.96 -2.04
N PRO A 368 1.57 -19.25 -1.65
CA PRO A 368 2.69 -20.18 -1.56
C PRO A 368 3.42 -20.34 -2.91
N GLY A 369 4.73 -20.48 -2.86
CA GLY A 369 5.56 -20.69 -4.06
C GLY A 369 5.89 -19.43 -4.85
N THR A 370 5.22 -18.32 -4.59
CA THR A 370 5.47 -17.04 -5.28
C THR A 370 5.85 -15.91 -4.32
N GLY A 371 5.41 -15.98 -3.07
CA GLY A 371 5.56 -14.90 -2.09
C GLY A 371 4.66 -13.68 -2.34
N LYS A 372 3.71 -13.76 -3.28
CA LYS A 372 2.79 -12.66 -3.55
C LYS A 372 1.88 -12.40 -2.36
N ILE A 373 1.87 -11.16 -1.89
CA ILE A 373 0.93 -10.69 -0.87
C ILE A 373 -0.38 -10.37 -1.58
N LEU A 374 -1.43 -11.13 -1.30
CA LEU A 374 -2.71 -10.99 -2.00
C LEU A 374 -3.66 -10.03 -1.28
N SER A 375 -3.52 -9.86 0.05
CA SER A 375 -4.36 -8.98 0.84
C SER A 375 -3.71 -8.56 2.16
N MET A 376 -4.14 -7.41 2.68
CA MET A 376 -3.89 -6.90 4.03
C MET A 376 -5.18 -6.27 4.55
N GLY A 377 -5.91 -6.99 5.38
CA GLY A 377 -7.13 -6.53 6.05
C GLY A 377 -6.90 -6.28 7.53
N GLN A 378 -7.61 -5.32 8.09
CA GLN A 378 -7.68 -5.15 9.55
C GLN A 378 -8.99 -4.49 9.99
N SER A 379 -9.37 -4.65 11.26
CA SER A 379 -10.63 -4.15 11.79
C SER A 379 -10.65 -2.64 12.02
N ARG A 380 -9.49 -1.97 12.07
CA ARG A 380 -9.40 -0.50 12.10
C ARG A 380 -9.42 0.04 10.67
N PRO A 381 -10.24 1.05 10.35
CA PRO A 381 -10.18 1.71 9.04
C PRO A 381 -8.85 2.43 8.81
N TYR A 382 -8.43 2.51 7.54
CA TYR A 382 -7.25 3.29 7.17
C TYR A 382 -7.61 4.77 7.05
N GLY A 383 -6.97 5.62 7.83
CA GLY A 383 -7.19 7.06 7.79
C GLY A 383 -6.59 7.79 8.99
N LEU A 384 -6.99 9.07 9.15
CA LEU A 384 -6.47 9.98 10.16
C LEU A 384 -7.53 10.47 11.15
N ASP A 385 -8.79 10.14 10.93
CA ASP A 385 -9.89 10.55 11.81
C ASP A 385 -10.00 9.63 13.03
N GLN A 386 -9.40 10.05 14.12
CA GLN A 386 -9.43 9.32 15.39
C GLN A 386 -10.84 9.16 15.96
N THR A 387 -11.79 10.03 15.59
CA THR A 387 -13.19 9.91 16.04
C THR A 387 -13.92 8.75 15.37
N GLN A 388 -13.41 8.31 14.21
CA GLN A 388 -13.86 7.14 13.47
C GLN A 388 -13.00 5.90 13.74
N HIS A 389 -12.11 5.95 14.73
CA HIS A 389 -11.13 4.90 15.04
C HIS A 389 -10.22 4.54 13.84
N GLU A 390 -9.95 5.53 12.99
CA GLU A 390 -9.02 5.36 11.88
C GLU A 390 -7.57 5.32 12.36
N THR A 391 -6.74 4.61 11.62
CA THR A 391 -5.30 4.55 11.86
C THR A 391 -4.51 4.37 10.57
N VAL A 392 -3.28 4.87 10.56
CA VAL A 392 -2.28 4.55 9.53
C VAL A 392 -1.28 3.47 10.00
N LEU A 393 -1.46 2.95 11.23
CA LEU A 393 -0.66 1.85 11.76
C LEU A 393 -1.07 0.55 11.07
N ASN A 394 -0.18 -0.01 10.26
CA ASN A 394 -0.42 -1.29 9.58
C ASN A 394 -0.05 -2.45 10.51
N LEU A 395 -1.05 -3.07 11.13
CA LEU A 395 -0.85 -4.18 12.08
C LEU A 395 -0.27 -5.44 11.41
N ALA A 396 -0.28 -5.49 10.08
CA ALA A 396 0.19 -6.64 9.31
C ALA A 396 1.72 -6.74 9.19
N VAL A 397 2.46 -5.66 9.41
CA VAL A 397 3.86 -5.54 8.95
C VAL A 397 4.81 -5.07 10.05
N SER A 398 6.12 -5.13 9.76
CA SER A 398 7.18 -4.66 10.65
C SER A 398 7.20 -3.13 10.77
N ASN A 399 7.86 -2.63 11.82
CA ASN A 399 8.02 -1.19 12.10
C ASN A 399 8.60 -0.42 10.90
N LYS A 400 9.60 -0.99 10.22
CA LYS A 400 10.21 -0.38 9.02
C LYS A 400 9.18 -0.07 7.92
N LEU A 401 8.12 -0.86 7.84
CA LEU A 401 7.03 -0.73 6.87
C LEU A 401 5.77 -0.10 7.46
N GLY A 402 5.88 0.52 8.64
CA GLY A 402 4.80 1.27 9.29
C GLY A 402 3.90 0.46 10.18
N GLY A 403 4.37 -0.68 10.64
CA GLY A 403 3.69 -1.53 11.59
C GLY A 403 4.10 -1.29 13.04
N SER A 404 3.72 -2.23 13.90
CA SER A 404 4.07 -2.25 15.32
C SER A 404 5.59 -2.25 15.54
N THR A 405 6.05 -1.58 16.60
CA THR A 405 7.48 -1.46 16.93
C THR A 405 8.17 -2.82 17.11
N TYR A 406 7.49 -3.78 17.72
CA TYR A 406 8.07 -5.10 18.01
C TYR A 406 7.37 -6.25 17.27
N GLY A 407 6.16 -6.02 16.75
CA GLY A 407 5.24 -7.07 16.34
C GLY A 407 4.43 -7.58 17.54
N PHE A 408 3.94 -8.82 17.46
CA PHE A 408 3.06 -9.45 18.45
C PHE A 408 3.60 -10.82 18.83
N GLN A 409 3.46 -11.23 20.08
CA GLN A 409 3.89 -12.55 20.53
C GLN A 409 3.09 -13.65 19.83
N VAL A 410 3.80 -14.58 19.18
CA VAL A 410 3.17 -15.56 18.30
C VAL A 410 2.57 -16.78 19.04
N GLY A 411 2.95 -16.97 20.29
CA GLY A 411 2.46 -18.11 21.08
C GLY A 411 2.71 -19.45 20.38
N SER A 412 1.82 -20.38 20.60
CA SER A 412 1.95 -21.77 20.07
C SER A 412 2.00 -21.90 18.55
N THR A 413 1.83 -20.83 17.77
CA THR A 413 2.06 -20.86 16.31
C THR A 413 3.54 -21.06 15.96
N PHE A 414 4.45 -20.93 16.91
CA PHE A 414 5.87 -21.23 16.72
C PHE A 414 6.17 -22.76 16.73
N LYS A 415 5.36 -23.57 17.39
CA LYS A 415 5.61 -25.01 17.57
C LYS A 415 5.88 -25.81 16.29
N PRO A 416 5.19 -25.57 15.15
CA PRO A 416 5.51 -26.24 13.88
C PRO A 416 6.94 -25.99 13.40
N ILE A 417 7.55 -24.84 13.72
CA ILE A 417 8.94 -24.53 13.39
C ILE A 417 9.89 -25.42 14.17
N THR A 418 9.64 -25.60 15.48
CA THR A 418 10.40 -26.53 16.33
C THR A 418 10.21 -27.98 15.86
N ALA A 419 8.99 -28.38 15.48
CA ALA A 419 8.74 -29.69 14.92
C ALA A 419 9.51 -29.92 13.61
N ALA A 420 9.55 -28.92 12.72
CA ALA A 420 10.31 -28.98 11.48
C ALA A 420 11.83 -29.15 11.74
N ALA A 421 12.38 -28.39 12.70
CA ALA A 421 13.78 -28.51 13.11
C ALA A 421 14.08 -29.91 13.67
N ALA A 422 13.18 -30.47 14.47
CA ALA A 422 13.31 -31.82 15.02
C ALA A 422 13.28 -32.91 13.93
N LEU A 423 12.37 -32.80 12.96
CA LEU A 423 12.26 -33.71 11.84
C LEU A 423 13.50 -33.68 10.92
N GLU A 424 14.03 -32.49 10.60
CA GLU A 424 15.26 -32.33 9.82
C GLU A 424 16.47 -32.90 10.56
N LYS A 425 16.47 -32.93 11.88
CA LYS A 425 17.48 -33.61 12.72
C LYS A 425 17.27 -35.14 12.78
N GLY A 426 16.19 -35.66 12.18
CA GLY A 426 15.90 -37.08 12.14
C GLY A 426 15.12 -37.59 13.34
N ILE A 427 14.53 -36.75 14.18
CA ILE A 427 13.66 -37.15 15.27
C ILE A 427 12.35 -37.70 14.69
N ASN A 428 12.00 -38.94 15.08
CA ASN A 428 10.83 -39.59 14.55
C ASN A 428 9.53 -38.94 15.11
N PRO A 429 8.49 -38.67 14.27
CA PRO A 429 7.21 -38.16 14.73
C PRO A 429 6.56 -38.99 15.85
N ALA A 430 6.80 -40.31 15.88
CA ALA A 430 6.36 -41.23 16.94
C ALA A 430 7.13 -41.08 18.27
N GLN A 431 8.18 -40.22 18.31
CA GLN A 431 8.89 -39.96 19.58
C GLN A 431 7.91 -39.43 20.63
N SER A 432 7.79 -40.18 21.70
CA SER A 432 6.85 -39.85 22.77
C SER A 432 7.57 -39.39 24.03
N TYR A 433 7.04 -38.34 24.64
CA TYR A 433 7.46 -37.92 25.98
C TYR A 433 6.27 -37.98 26.92
N SER A 434 6.47 -38.64 28.07
CA SER A 434 5.55 -38.56 29.19
C SER A 434 5.85 -37.35 30.05
N SER A 435 4.85 -36.57 30.41
CA SER A 435 5.01 -35.42 31.29
C SER A 435 3.73 -35.15 32.09
N ASP A 436 3.91 -34.53 33.25
CA ASP A 436 2.81 -33.90 33.96
C ASP A 436 2.34 -32.66 33.24
N TRP A 437 1.18 -32.12 33.64
CA TRP A 437 0.67 -30.86 33.10
C TRP A 437 1.59 -29.65 33.38
N LYS A 438 2.42 -29.77 34.44
CA LYS A 438 3.47 -28.77 34.81
C LYS A 438 4.82 -29.46 34.94
N ILE A 439 5.85 -28.89 34.37
CA ILE A 439 7.22 -29.39 34.46
C ILE A 439 8.21 -28.28 34.72
N SER A 440 9.37 -28.65 35.25
CA SER A 440 10.52 -27.78 35.50
C SER A 440 11.70 -28.33 34.70
N VAL A 441 12.23 -27.57 33.75
CA VAL A 441 13.32 -28.01 32.87
C VAL A 441 14.57 -27.17 33.17
N PRO A 442 15.73 -27.79 33.43
CA PRO A 442 16.96 -27.06 33.68
C PRO A 442 17.37 -26.21 32.48
N MET A 443 17.54 -24.90 32.65
CA MET A 443 17.95 -23.97 31.58
C MET A 443 19.31 -24.32 30.98
N ASN A 444 20.23 -24.86 31.78
CA ASN A 444 21.55 -25.28 31.32
C ASN A 444 21.53 -26.55 30.46
N SER A 445 20.39 -27.18 30.28
CA SER A 445 20.21 -28.32 29.33
C SER A 445 20.00 -27.87 27.89
N TYR A 446 19.68 -26.59 27.66
CA TYR A 446 19.63 -26.00 26.32
C TYR A 446 20.96 -25.37 25.95
N ARG A 447 21.31 -25.45 24.66
CA ARG A 447 22.53 -24.88 24.11
C ARG A 447 22.20 -23.84 23.04
N ASN A 448 22.87 -22.69 23.11
CA ASN A 448 22.82 -21.69 22.03
C ASN A 448 23.68 -22.13 20.84
N CYS A 449 23.74 -21.34 19.78
CA CYS A 449 24.51 -21.66 18.57
C CYS A 449 26.04 -21.64 18.79
N ALA A 450 26.51 -21.02 19.87
CA ALA A 450 27.90 -21.10 20.29
C ALA A 450 28.22 -22.37 21.14
N GLY A 451 27.24 -23.23 21.37
CA GLY A 451 27.38 -24.43 22.20
C GLY A 451 27.33 -24.18 23.71
N SER A 452 27.14 -22.94 24.15
CA SER A 452 27.07 -22.57 25.55
C SER A 452 25.69 -22.82 26.15
N PRO A 453 25.59 -23.19 27.47
CA PRO A 453 24.31 -23.24 28.16
C PRO A 453 23.61 -21.87 28.17
N VAL A 454 22.27 -21.85 28.01
CA VAL A 454 21.53 -20.59 27.87
C VAL A 454 21.14 -19.93 29.18
N GLY A 455 21.43 -20.55 30.32
CA GLY A 455 21.15 -19.98 31.62
C GLY A 455 21.43 -20.94 32.78
N SER A 456 21.20 -20.47 33.99
CA SER A 456 21.20 -21.25 35.24
C SER A 456 19.79 -21.27 35.83
N GLY A 457 19.51 -22.29 36.66
CA GLY A 457 18.17 -22.47 37.21
C GLY A 457 17.24 -23.25 36.28
N ASN A 458 15.97 -23.17 36.54
CA ASN A 458 14.95 -23.95 35.85
C ASN A 458 13.97 -23.05 35.10
N TRP A 459 13.47 -23.58 33.98
CA TRP A 459 12.32 -23.07 33.26
C TRP A 459 11.08 -23.85 33.68
N ASP A 460 10.19 -23.18 34.45
CA ASP A 460 8.92 -23.74 34.88
C ASP A 460 7.86 -23.41 33.82
N LEU A 461 7.16 -24.43 33.33
CA LEU A 461 6.12 -24.27 32.33
C LEU A 461 5.01 -25.29 32.53
N GLN A 462 3.84 -24.96 32.00
CA GLN A 462 2.65 -25.81 32.13
C GLN A 462 1.85 -25.84 30.81
N ASN A 463 1.03 -26.90 30.66
CA ASN A 463 0.02 -27.00 29.61
C ASN A 463 -1.19 -26.10 29.95
N GLU A 464 -2.10 -25.92 29.00
CA GLU A 464 -3.30 -25.10 29.19
C GLU A 464 -4.26 -25.69 30.24
N LEU A 465 -4.41 -27.04 30.25
CA LEU A 465 -5.31 -27.72 31.12
C LEU A 465 -4.57 -28.76 31.99
N GLU A 466 -4.98 -28.92 33.25
CA GLU A 466 -4.42 -29.95 34.15
C GLU A 466 -4.65 -31.40 33.64
N SER A 467 -5.68 -31.61 32.84
CA SER A 467 -5.95 -32.89 32.17
C SER A 467 -4.94 -33.21 31.05
N GLU A 468 -4.15 -32.23 30.58
CA GLU A 468 -3.15 -32.43 29.54
C GLU A 468 -1.85 -32.99 30.13
N LYS A 469 -1.91 -34.20 30.62
CA LYS A 469 -0.80 -34.99 31.19
C LYS A 469 -0.78 -36.39 30.57
N GLY A 470 0.38 -37.05 30.61
CA GLY A 470 0.60 -38.37 30.05
C GLY A 470 1.59 -38.38 28.91
N ALA A 471 1.51 -39.39 28.05
CA ALA A 471 2.42 -39.57 26.93
C ALA A 471 1.83 -38.95 25.65
N PHE A 472 2.60 -38.10 25.00
CA PHE A 472 2.23 -37.49 23.72
C PHE A 472 3.33 -37.75 22.69
N ASP A 473 2.94 -38.06 21.46
CA ASP A 473 3.81 -38.02 20.28
C ASP A 473 3.68 -36.65 19.59
N MET A 474 4.49 -36.41 18.54
CA MET A 474 4.55 -35.10 17.87
C MET A 474 3.18 -34.71 17.29
N THR A 475 2.44 -35.65 16.71
CA THR A 475 1.12 -35.39 16.11
C THR A 475 0.09 -35.00 17.18
N SER A 476 -0.03 -35.79 18.24
CA SER A 476 -0.97 -35.50 19.33
C SER A 476 -0.60 -34.22 20.08
N ALA A 477 0.69 -33.97 20.23
CA ALA A 477 1.18 -32.75 20.87
C ALA A 477 0.92 -31.49 20.03
N LEU A 478 1.01 -31.55 18.70
CA LEU A 478 0.62 -30.44 17.80
C LEU A 478 -0.90 -30.23 17.85
N GLY A 479 -1.69 -31.32 17.73
CA GLY A 479 -3.15 -31.27 17.74
C GLY A 479 -3.71 -30.60 19.00
N LYS A 480 -3.19 -30.98 20.16
CA LYS A 480 -3.59 -30.49 21.50
C LYS A 480 -2.74 -29.28 21.96
N SER A 481 -1.73 -28.88 21.19
CA SER A 481 -0.85 -27.75 21.52
C SER A 481 -0.06 -27.89 22.84
N ILE A 482 0.43 -29.10 23.17
CA ILE A 482 1.06 -29.45 24.46
C ILE A 482 2.38 -28.72 24.67
N ASN A 483 2.45 -27.82 25.64
CA ASN A 483 3.65 -27.02 25.94
C ASN A 483 4.81 -27.87 26.45
N THR A 484 4.52 -28.77 27.38
CA THR A 484 5.50 -29.63 28.04
C THR A 484 6.20 -30.59 27.07
N TYR A 485 5.47 -31.06 26.04
CA TYR A 485 6.05 -31.83 24.94
C TYR A 485 7.06 -31.02 24.16
N PHE A 486 6.69 -29.79 23.73
CA PHE A 486 7.52 -28.95 22.88
C PHE A 486 8.79 -28.43 23.59
N ALA A 487 8.73 -28.20 24.90
CA ALA A 487 9.95 -27.91 25.69
C ALA A 487 10.94 -29.08 25.62
N LYS A 488 10.49 -30.32 25.80
CA LYS A 488 11.33 -31.54 25.69
C LYS A 488 11.80 -31.79 24.24
N LEU A 489 10.92 -31.55 23.27
CA LEU A 489 11.29 -31.69 21.85
C LEU A 489 12.39 -30.71 21.45
N GLU A 490 12.28 -29.44 21.86
CA GLU A 490 13.31 -28.43 21.57
C GLU A 490 14.61 -28.75 22.28
N GLN A 491 14.56 -29.27 23.52
CA GLN A 491 15.76 -29.72 24.24
C GLN A 491 16.51 -30.79 23.43
N GLN A 492 15.81 -31.72 22.80
CA GLN A 492 16.39 -32.78 21.99
C GLN A 492 16.75 -32.28 20.57
N ALA A 493 15.90 -31.49 19.94
CA ALA A 493 16.15 -30.93 18.63
C ALA A 493 17.33 -29.96 18.63
N GLY A 494 17.44 -29.14 19.67
CA GLY A 494 18.40 -28.05 19.83
C GLY A 494 17.80 -26.69 19.59
N LEU A 495 18.13 -25.74 20.46
CA LEU A 495 17.68 -24.36 20.33
C LEU A 495 18.28 -23.68 19.09
N CYS A 496 19.55 -23.96 18.79
CA CYS A 496 20.21 -23.44 17.59
C CYS A 496 19.55 -23.93 16.30
N GLU A 497 19.20 -25.21 16.23
CA GLU A 497 18.50 -25.81 15.10
C GLU A 497 17.11 -25.21 14.92
N THR A 498 16.40 -24.94 16.02
CA THR A 498 15.10 -24.28 16.04
C THR A 498 15.19 -22.84 15.50
N VAL A 499 16.16 -22.04 15.99
CA VAL A 499 16.40 -20.67 15.50
C VAL A 499 16.82 -20.67 14.03
N THR A 500 17.68 -21.61 13.64
CA THR A 500 18.13 -21.76 12.26
C THR A 500 16.98 -22.12 11.32
N MET A 501 16.08 -23.00 11.74
CA MET A 501 14.88 -23.37 10.98
C MET A 501 13.93 -22.16 10.84
N ALA A 502 13.71 -21.40 11.91
CA ALA A 502 12.92 -20.18 11.87
C ALA A 502 13.50 -19.17 10.85
N LYS A 503 14.81 -18.96 10.86
CA LYS A 503 15.49 -18.10 9.89
C LYS A 503 15.35 -18.59 8.45
N LYS A 504 15.51 -19.89 8.18
CA LYS A 504 15.31 -20.47 6.84
C LYS A 504 13.87 -20.33 6.35
N LEU A 505 12.91 -20.38 7.24
CA LEU A 505 11.49 -20.17 6.97
C LEU A 505 11.09 -18.70 6.82
N GLY A 506 12.05 -17.77 6.92
CA GLY A 506 11.80 -16.35 6.81
C GLY A 506 11.08 -15.74 8.01
N TYR A 507 11.12 -16.40 9.17
CA TYR A 507 10.59 -15.83 10.41
C TYR A 507 11.30 -14.51 10.73
N GLU A 508 10.55 -13.43 10.81
CA GLU A 508 11.05 -12.09 11.07
C GLU A 508 10.39 -11.51 12.30
N ARG A 509 11.17 -10.90 13.19
CA ARG A 509 10.66 -10.10 14.31
C ARG A 509 10.17 -8.75 13.78
N GLY A 510 9.12 -8.21 14.40
CA GLY A 510 8.57 -6.91 14.00
C GLY A 510 9.55 -5.74 14.11
N ASP A 511 10.57 -5.84 14.97
CA ASP A 511 11.65 -4.85 15.12
C ASP A 511 12.83 -5.08 14.15
N GLY A 512 12.77 -6.11 13.30
CA GLY A 512 13.82 -6.47 12.35
C GLY A 512 15.10 -7.05 12.97
N LYS A 513 15.11 -7.30 14.30
CA LYS A 513 16.26 -7.91 14.95
C LYS A 513 16.28 -9.43 14.75
N PRO A 514 17.46 -10.05 14.75
CA PRO A 514 17.58 -11.50 14.73
C PRO A 514 16.84 -12.16 15.90
N LEU A 515 16.30 -13.35 15.65
CA LEU A 515 15.73 -14.19 16.72
C LEU A 515 16.86 -14.61 17.68
N SER A 516 16.59 -14.46 18.98
CA SER A 516 17.57 -14.81 20.02
C SER A 516 17.63 -16.33 20.20
N ASP A 517 18.84 -16.87 20.31
CA ASP A 517 19.13 -18.27 20.68
C ASP A 517 19.44 -18.43 22.17
N SER A 518 18.99 -17.48 23.00
CA SER A 518 19.30 -17.46 24.44
C SER A 518 18.12 -17.84 25.34
N HIS A 519 16.95 -18.09 24.75
CA HIS A 519 15.74 -18.37 25.50
C HIS A 519 14.95 -19.54 24.92
N PRO A 520 14.83 -20.68 25.62
CA PRO A 520 14.08 -21.83 25.09
C PRO A 520 12.56 -21.59 25.02
N SER A 521 12.06 -20.52 25.63
CA SER A 521 10.65 -20.13 25.53
C SER A 521 10.20 -19.77 24.11
N ILE A 522 11.12 -19.67 23.13
CA ILE A 522 10.80 -19.42 21.73
C ILE A 522 9.91 -20.52 21.15
N THR A 523 10.07 -21.78 21.56
CA THR A 523 9.22 -22.90 21.10
C THR A 523 7.76 -22.72 21.51
N LEU A 524 7.49 -21.97 22.57
CA LEU A 524 6.15 -21.60 23.02
C LEU A 524 5.71 -20.23 22.46
N GLY A 525 6.53 -19.63 21.60
CA GLY A 525 6.27 -18.31 20.99
C GLY A 525 6.46 -17.15 21.95
N GLY A 526 7.40 -17.27 22.90
CA GLY A 526 7.87 -16.16 23.73
C GLY A 526 8.70 -15.12 22.93
N THR A 527 8.38 -14.95 21.66
CA THR A 527 8.98 -14.03 20.71
C THR A 527 7.91 -13.40 19.84
N GLU A 528 8.21 -12.24 19.28
CA GLU A 528 7.27 -11.48 18.48
C GLU A 528 7.51 -11.71 16.98
N SER A 529 6.44 -11.61 16.18
CA SER A 529 6.47 -11.52 14.72
C SER A 529 5.28 -10.68 14.23
N THR A 530 5.14 -10.58 12.92
CA THR A 530 4.04 -9.87 12.27
C THR A 530 3.10 -10.85 11.56
N PRO A 531 1.84 -10.49 11.32
CA PRO A 531 0.94 -11.32 10.52
C PRO A 531 1.51 -11.68 9.14
N LEU A 532 2.17 -10.73 8.45
CA LEU A 532 2.85 -11.01 7.18
C LEU A 532 4.00 -12.02 7.34
N GLY A 533 4.83 -11.85 8.38
CA GLY A 533 5.92 -12.78 8.68
C GLY A 533 5.40 -14.20 8.92
N MET A 534 4.34 -14.35 9.71
CA MET A 534 3.75 -15.64 10.02
C MET A 534 3.03 -16.27 8.81
N ALA A 535 2.29 -15.48 8.00
CA ALA A 535 1.68 -15.97 6.76
C ALA A 535 2.75 -16.47 5.78
N SER A 536 3.86 -15.74 5.64
CA SER A 536 4.98 -16.12 4.77
C SER A 536 5.73 -17.37 5.27
N THR A 537 5.92 -17.47 6.59
CA THR A 537 6.53 -18.67 7.21
C THR A 537 5.69 -19.93 6.94
N TYR A 538 4.35 -19.83 7.08
CA TYR A 538 3.46 -20.97 6.85
C TYR A 538 3.24 -21.26 5.35
N ALA A 539 3.37 -20.25 4.48
CA ALA A 539 3.41 -20.46 3.03
C ALA A 539 4.54 -21.41 2.60
N ALA A 540 5.65 -21.45 3.35
CA ALA A 540 6.74 -22.39 3.08
C ALA A 540 6.35 -23.83 3.39
N PHE A 541 5.53 -24.10 4.42
CA PHE A 541 4.98 -25.45 4.66
C PHE A 541 4.04 -25.87 3.53
N ALA A 542 3.13 -24.97 3.11
CA ALA A 542 2.24 -25.20 1.98
C ALA A 542 3.02 -25.48 0.68
N ASN A 543 4.14 -24.81 0.46
CA ASN A 543 5.01 -24.96 -0.70
C ASN A 543 6.11 -26.01 -0.48
N ARG A 544 5.78 -27.07 0.21
CA ARG A 544 6.62 -28.26 0.42
C ARG A 544 8.05 -27.90 0.87
N GLY A 545 8.17 -26.96 1.82
CA GLY A 545 9.43 -26.58 2.46
C GLY A 545 10.24 -25.52 1.74
N THR A 546 9.71 -24.86 0.73
CA THR A 546 10.38 -23.77 0.02
C THR A 546 9.78 -22.42 0.45
N PHE A 547 10.57 -21.59 1.12
CA PHE A 547 10.23 -20.21 1.48
C PHE A 547 10.49 -19.28 0.30
N CYS A 548 9.55 -18.37 0.03
CA CYS A 548 9.70 -17.29 -0.94
C CYS A 548 9.51 -15.94 -0.22
N THR A 549 10.40 -14.96 -0.49
CA THR A 549 10.30 -13.62 0.10
C THR A 549 9.03 -12.92 -0.34
N PRO A 550 8.28 -12.29 0.59
CA PRO A 550 7.02 -11.64 0.25
C PRO A 550 7.23 -10.42 -0.66
N ILE A 551 6.38 -10.29 -1.67
CA ILE A 551 6.35 -9.16 -2.61
C ILE A 551 4.93 -8.61 -2.77
N ALA A 552 4.82 -7.26 -2.96
CA ALA A 552 3.56 -6.58 -3.24
C ALA A 552 3.54 -5.92 -4.62
N ILE A 553 4.67 -5.81 -5.30
CA ILE A 553 4.81 -5.09 -6.57
C ILE A 553 5.25 -6.08 -7.64
N GLU A 554 4.42 -6.25 -8.70
CA GLU A 554 4.75 -7.10 -9.84
C GLU A 554 5.51 -6.36 -10.94
N ALA A 555 5.09 -5.13 -11.23
CA ALA A 555 5.69 -4.32 -12.28
C ALA A 555 5.45 -2.82 -12.05
N ILE A 556 6.38 -2.01 -12.50
CA ILE A 556 6.24 -0.56 -12.56
C ILE A 556 6.58 -0.09 -13.98
N LYS A 557 5.77 0.85 -14.51
CA LYS A 557 6.07 1.63 -15.70
C LYS A 557 6.13 3.10 -15.33
N ASP A 558 7.08 3.83 -15.91
CA ASP A 558 7.14 5.29 -15.79
C ASP A 558 6.11 5.98 -16.71
N ALA A 559 6.06 7.31 -16.66
CA ALA A 559 5.16 8.13 -17.47
C ALA A 559 5.33 7.94 -19.00
N ASN A 560 6.47 7.44 -19.45
CA ASN A 560 6.77 7.15 -20.85
C ASN A 560 6.49 5.69 -21.23
N GLY A 561 5.96 4.89 -20.29
CA GLY A 561 5.70 3.47 -20.47
C GLY A 561 6.94 2.56 -20.34
N LYS A 562 8.11 3.14 -19.99
CA LYS A 562 9.35 2.39 -19.75
C LYS A 562 9.25 1.62 -18.45
N LYS A 563 9.72 0.37 -18.46
CA LYS A 563 9.76 -0.47 -17.25
C LYS A 563 10.78 0.09 -16.25
N VAL A 564 10.38 0.11 -14.99
CA VAL A 564 11.23 0.36 -13.81
C VAL A 564 11.53 -0.99 -13.16
N ASP A 565 12.78 -1.23 -12.77
CA ASP A 565 13.15 -2.46 -12.10
C ASP A 565 12.47 -2.56 -10.73
N VAL A 566 11.96 -3.74 -10.42
CA VAL A 566 11.28 -4.05 -9.16
C VAL A 566 11.92 -5.25 -8.49
N PRO A 567 11.96 -5.29 -7.14
CA PRO A 567 12.41 -6.47 -6.40
C PRO A 567 11.59 -7.70 -6.79
N LYS A 568 12.27 -8.81 -7.02
CA LYS A 568 11.62 -10.10 -7.28
C LYS A 568 11.62 -10.95 -6.02
N SER A 569 10.61 -11.79 -5.88
CA SER A 569 10.63 -12.82 -4.85
C SER A 569 11.81 -13.76 -5.07
N SER A 570 12.54 -14.04 -4.01
CA SER A 570 13.62 -15.03 -3.98
C SER A 570 13.13 -16.22 -3.18
N CYS A 571 13.19 -17.41 -3.79
CA CYS A 571 12.76 -18.65 -3.15
C CYS A 571 13.98 -19.50 -2.76
N SER A 572 13.95 -20.05 -1.54
CA SER A 572 14.99 -20.92 -1.00
C SER A 572 14.38 -22.09 -0.24
N ARG A 573 15.01 -23.26 -0.33
CA ARG A 573 14.56 -24.45 0.39
C ARG A 573 14.93 -24.33 1.88
N ALA A 574 13.93 -24.33 2.74
CA ALA A 574 14.12 -24.26 4.19
C ALA A 574 14.24 -25.66 4.82
N MET A 575 13.49 -26.64 4.27
CA MET A 575 13.46 -28.02 4.74
C MET A 575 13.20 -29.00 3.58
N SER A 576 13.36 -30.29 3.84
CA SER A 576 13.04 -31.34 2.88
C SER A 576 11.52 -31.40 2.61
N GLU A 577 11.15 -31.85 1.40
CA GLU A 577 9.73 -32.05 1.05
C GLU A 577 9.05 -33.03 2.03
N LYS A 578 9.75 -34.09 2.40
CA LYS A 578 9.27 -35.10 3.35
C LYS A 578 8.93 -34.46 4.71
N THR A 579 9.78 -33.56 5.20
CA THR A 579 9.51 -32.83 6.46
C THR A 579 8.29 -31.95 6.33
N ALA A 580 8.18 -31.17 5.23
CA ALA A 580 7.04 -30.31 4.99
C ALA A 580 5.72 -31.10 4.85
N ASP A 581 5.72 -32.18 4.07
CA ASP A 581 4.55 -33.07 3.91
C ASP A 581 4.14 -33.69 5.26
N THR A 582 5.12 -34.05 6.11
CA THR A 582 4.86 -34.56 7.48
C THR A 582 4.23 -33.47 8.36
N ILE A 583 4.74 -32.23 8.31
CA ILE A 583 4.16 -31.08 9.03
C ILE A 583 2.74 -30.80 8.53
N ASN A 584 2.49 -30.80 7.20
CA ASN A 584 1.18 -30.61 6.62
C ASN A 584 0.17 -31.63 7.16
N GLN A 585 0.53 -32.92 7.17
CA GLN A 585 -0.35 -33.97 7.67
C GLN A 585 -0.62 -33.84 9.17
N MET A 586 0.37 -33.43 9.98
CA MET A 586 0.17 -33.21 11.41
C MET A 586 -0.69 -31.97 11.70
N LEU A 587 -0.50 -30.87 10.93
CA LEU A 587 -1.28 -29.65 11.09
C LEU A 587 -2.69 -29.75 10.52
N LYS A 588 -2.94 -30.67 9.59
CA LYS A 588 -4.28 -31.07 9.17
C LYS A 588 -5.10 -31.60 10.37
N GLY A 589 -4.51 -32.46 11.20
CA GLY A 589 -5.14 -32.92 12.43
C GLY A 589 -5.49 -31.82 13.44
N VAL A 590 -4.80 -30.67 13.43
CA VAL A 590 -5.17 -29.54 14.30
C VAL A 590 -6.53 -28.96 13.95
N VAL A 591 -6.89 -28.91 12.65
CA VAL A 591 -8.17 -28.36 12.16
C VAL A 591 -9.27 -29.42 12.03
N GLU A 592 -8.93 -30.70 11.97
CA GLU A 592 -9.89 -31.78 11.89
C GLU A 592 -10.45 -32.16 13.27
N ASP A 593 -9.58 -32.39 14.27
CA ASP A 593 -9.95 -32.88 15.61
C ASP A 593 -9.18 -32.19 16.76
N GLY A 594 -8.33 -31.20 16.47
CA GLY A 594 -7.50 -30.51 17.44
C GLY A 594 -8.07 -29.16 17.92
N THR A 595 -7.16 -28.28 18.34
CA THR A 595 -7.50 -26.94 18.88
C THR A 595 -8.05 -25.96 17.84
N GLY A 596 -8.01 -26.28 16.55
CA GLY A 596 -8.38 -25.44 15.42
C GLY A 596 -9.65 -25.84 14.68
N THR A 597 -10.49 -26.70 15.23
CA THR A 597 -11.67 -27.25 14.54
C THR A 597 -12.65 -26.20 14.02
N GLN A 598 -12.78 -25.04 14.69
CA GLN A 598 -13.63 -23.95 14.23
C GLN A 598 -13.08 -23.22 12.99
N ALA A 599 -11.79 -23.39 12.66
CA ALA A 599 -11.17 -22.87 11.46
C ALA A 599 -11.29 -23.83 10.25
N GLY A 600 -11.52 -25.11 10.48
CA GLY A 600 -11.52 -26.16 9.45
C GLY A 600 -12.43 -25.83 8.25
N LEU A 601 -11.87 -25.96 7.04
CA LEU A 601 -12.61 -25.88 5.78
C LEU A 601 -13.09 -27.30 5.41
N MET A 602 -14.35 -27.41 5.01
CA MET A 602 -14.98 -28.71 4.75
C MET A 602 -14.82 -29.18 3.31
N ASP A 603 -14.46 -28.28 2.41
CA ASP A 603 -14.47 -28.48 0.95
C ASP A 603 -13.08 -28.71 0.35
N ARG A 604 -12.01 -28.55 1.15
CA ARG A 604 -10.63 -28.63 0.69
C ARG A 604 -9.63 -28.95 1.79
N ASP A 605 -8.49 -29.49 1.40
CA ASP A 605 -7.37 -29.74 2.32
C ASP A 605 -6.88 -28.41 2.93
N ASN A 606 -6.82 -28.41 4.24
CA ASN A 606 -6.31 -27.25 4.98
C ASN A 606 -5.57 -27.71 6.25
N ALA A 607 -4.63 -26.90 6.67
CA ALA A 607 -3.78 -27.15 7.82
C ALA A 607 -3.57 -25.83 8.58
N GLY A 608 -3.33 -25.89 9.88
CA GLY A 608 -3.14 -24.67 10.64
C GLY A 608 -2.74 -24.90 12.08
N LYS A 609 -2.48 -23.81 12.78
CA LYS A 609 -2.09 -23.83 14.19
C LYS A 609 -2.68 -22.62 14.93
N THR A 610 -3.25 -22.90 16.09
CA THR A 610 -3.69 -21.90 17.06
C THR A 610 -2.51 -21.34 17.85
N GLY A 611 -2.56 -20.06 18.17
CA GLY A 611 -1.65 -19.40 19.09
C GLY A 611 -2.44 -18.64 20.16
N THR A 612 -1.98 -18.73 21.39
CA THR A 612 -2.52 -17.95 22.52
C THR A 612 -1.35 -17.68 23.44
N THR A 613 -1.16 -16.43 23.82
CA THR A 613 -0.08 -16.03 24.74
C THR A 613 -0.55 -16.07 26.19
N ASN A 614 0.39 -16.00 27.12
CA ASN A 614 0.08 -15.80 28.52
C ASN A 614 -0.78 -14.56 28.69
N ASP A 615 -1.72 -14.57 29.65
CA ASP A 615 -2.71 -13.53 29.87
C ASP A 615 -3.61 -13.23 28.68
N ARG A 616 -3.54 -14.04 27.61
CA ARG A 616 -4.36 -13.94 26.40
C ARG A 616 -4.34 -12.54 25.76
N VAL A 617 -3.18 -11.91 25.77
CA VAL A 617 -2.99 -10.54 25.19
C VAL A 617 -2.87 -10.58 23.67
N ASP A 618 -2.43 -11.71 23.11
CA ASP A 618 -2.36 -11.99 21.69
C ASP A 618 -3.00 -13.34 21.40
N ALA A 619 -3.90 -13.39 20.44
CA ALA A 619 -4.53 -14.61 19.94
C ALA A 619 -4.30 -14.72 18.44
N TRP A 620 -3.94 -15.94 17.97
CA TRP A 620 -3.55 -16.20 16.59
C TRP A 620 -4.24 -17.44 16.04
N PHE A 621 -4.51 -17.39 14.74
CA PHE A 621 -4.65 -18.56 13.91
C PHE A 621 -3.85 -18.38 12.63
N VAL A 622 -2.89 -19.27 12.38
CA VAL A 622 -2.13 -19.27 11.13
C VAL A 622 -2.40 -20.61 10.44
N GLY A 623 -2.93 -20.55 9.25
CA GLY A 623 -3.29 -21.73 8.50
C GLY A 623 -3.19 -21.52 6.99
N TYR A 624 -3.30 -22.61 6.25
CA TYR A 624 -3.09 -22.60 4.81
C TYR A 624 -3.80 -23.77 4.12
N THR A 625 -4.03 -23.59 2.84
CA THR A 625 -4.25 -24.61 1.83
C THR A 625 -3.00 -24.70 0.95
N PRO A 626 -2.86 -25.68 0.03
CA PRO A 626 -1.70 -25.71 -0.86
C PRO A 626 -1.49 -24.43 -1.68
N ASN A 627 -2.55 -23.62 -1.92
CA ASN A 627 -2.51 -22.43 -2.77
C ASN A 627 -2.72 -21.09 -2.03
N LEU A 628 -2.97 -21.08 -0.73
CA LEU A 628 -3.13 -19.83 0.04
C LEU A 628 -2.72 -20.02 1.50
N SER A 629 -1.86 -19.14 2.01
CA SER A 629 -1.49 -19.06 3.43
C SER A 629 -2.05 -17.77 4.04
N THR A 630 -2.70 -17.89 5.20
CA THR A 630 -3.35 -16.78 5.89
C THR A 630 -2.97 -16.76 7.37
N ALA A 631 -2.55 -15.61 7.86
CA ALA A 631 -2.37 -15.35 9.28
C ALA A 631 -3.44 -14.39 9.78
N VAL A 632 -4.04 -14.73 10.90
CA VAL A 632 -4.97 -13.89 11.64
C VAL A 632 -4.43 -13.65 13.04
N TRP A 633 -4.39 -12.40 13.43
CA TRP A 633 -4.04 -11.96 14.77
C TRP A 633 -5.17 -11.10 15.37
N VAL A 634 -5.39 -11.26 16.67
CA VAL A 634 -6.28 -10.42 17.48
C VAL A 634 -5.57 -10.03 18.78
N GLY A 635 -5.57 -8.74 19.10
CA GLY A 635 -4.96 -8.19 20.30
C GLY A 635 -5.07 -6.66 20.36
N ALA A 636 -4.41 -6.04 21.33
CA ALA A 636 -4.36 -4.57 21.43
C ALA A 636 -3.44 -3.98 20.35
N ASP A 637 -3.97 -3.04 19.56
CA ASP A 637 -3.25 -2.37 18.47
C ASP A 637 -2.34 -1.23 18.96
N VAL A 638 -2.71 -0.56 20.05
CA VAL A 638 -1.95 0.54 20.65
C VAL A 638 -1.99 0.50 22.17
N GLY A 639 -0.96 1.07 22.82
CA GLY A 639 -0.93 1.29 24.25
C GLY A 639 -0.64 0.04 25.09
N LYS A 640 -1.38 -0.16 26.18
CA LYS A 640 -1.21 -1.29 27.10
C LYS A 640 -1.82 -2.55 26.51
N LYS A 641 -1.13 -3.68 26.70
CA LYS A 641 -1.68 -5.00 26.40
C LYS A 641 -3.03 -5.18 27.12
N VAL A 642 -4.01 -5.74 26.40
CA VAL A 642 -5.37 -6.00 26.89
C VAL A 642 -5.52 -7.50 27.10
N PRO A 643 -5.60 -7.99 28.35
CA PRO A 643 -5.96 -9.38 28.62
C PRO A 643 -7.38 -9.66 28.12
N MET A 644 -7.50 -10.69 27.26
CA MET A 644 -8.78 -11.02 26.65
C MET A 644 -9.54 -12.10 27.46
N TYR A 645 -9.84 -11.73 28.72
CA TYR A 645 -10.73 -12.46 29.63
C TYR A 645 -11.97 -11.62 29.92
N ASN A 646 -13.13 -12.23 30.05
CA ASN A 646 -14.39 -11.57 30.39
C ASN A 646 -14.60 -10.30 29.56
N ILE A 647 -14.47 -10.41 28.25
CA ILE A 647 -14.46 -9.29 27.30
C ILE A 647 -15.51 -9.46 26.23
N THR A 648 -16.13 -8.35 25.82
CA THR A 648 -17.01 -8.31 24.65
C THR A 648 -16.22 -7.81 23.44
N ILE A 649 -16.23 -8.58 22.35
CA ILE A 649 -15.58 -8.28 21.09
C ILE A 649 -16.56 -8.56 19.94
N GLY A 650 -16.76 -7.62 19.03
CA GLY A 650 -17.72 -7.76 17.94
C GLY A 650 -19.16 -7.98 18.42
N GLY A 651 -19.50 -7.48 19.61
CA GLY A 651 -20.79 -7.70 20.25
C GLY A 651 -20.99 -9.07 20.92
N GLN A 652 -20.01 -9.97 20.82
CA GLN A 652 -20.03 -11.29 21.46
C GLN A 652 -19.20 -11.29 22.75
N TYR A 653 -19.75 -11.85 23.83
CA TYR A 653 -19.04 -12.04 25.10
C TYR A 653 -18.15 -13.28 25.03
N TYR A 654 -16.93 -13.17 25.55
CA TYR A 654 -15.96 -14.24 25.71
C TYR A 654 -15.47 -14.30 27.15
N ASP A 655 -15.65 -15.45 27.83
CA ASP A 655 -14.98 -15.70 29.10
C ASP A 655 -13.46 -15.64 28.92
N LYS A 656 -12.99 -16.25 27.85
CA LYS A 656 -11.57 -16.25 27.45
C LYS A 656 -11.47 -16.36 25.93
N VAL A 657 -10.64 -15.53 25.33
CA VAL A 657 -10.33 -15.61 23.91
C VAL A 657 -9.21 -16.63 23.70
N CYS A 658 -9.34 -17.46 22.68
CA CYS A 658 -8.32 -18.41 22.25
C CYS A 658 -8.13 -18.35 20.73
N GLY A 659 -6.97 -18.82 20.24
CA GLY A 659 -6.66 -18.81 18.80
C GLY A 659 -7.70 -19.56 17.95
N GLY A 660 -8.28 -20.65 18.47
CA GLY A 660 -9.33 -21.40 17.78
C GLY A 660 -10.71 -20.75 17.84
N CYS A 661 -11.03 -19.99 18.90
CA CYS A 661 -12.38 -19.50 19.15
C CYS A 661 -12.71 -18.12 18.58
N LEU A 662 -11.72 -17.29 18.23
CA LEU A 662 -11.93 -16.00 17.56
C LEU A 662 -11.09 -15.87 16.29
N PRO A 663 -9.72 -15.92 16.31
CA PRO A 663 -8.94 -15.89 15.07
C PRO A 663 -9.25 -17.03 14.10
N GLY A 664 -9.58 -18.24 14.59
CA GLY A 664 -9.95 -19.38 13.73
C GLY A 664 -11.17 -19.12 12.85
N PRO A 665 -12.34 -18.72 13.39
CA PRO A 665 -13.50 -18.31 12.61
C PRO A 665 -13.23 -17.14 11.65
N ILE A 666 -12.41 -16.13 12.04
CA ILE A 666 -11.98 -15.06 11.15
C ILE A 666 -11.18 -15.63 9.98
N TRP A 667 -10.23 -16.54 10.26
CA TRP A 667 -9.44 -17.21 9.23
C TRP A 667 -10.33 -18.00 8.25
N LYS A 668 -11.31 -18.74 8.76
CA LYS A 668 -12.27 -19.49 7.93
C LYS A 668 -13.03 -18.58 6.99
N THR A 669 -13.54 -17.44 7.47
CA THR A 669 -14.25 -16.45 6.64
C THR A 669 -13.33 -15.91 5.54
N ALA A 670 -12.09 -15.50 5.91
CA ALA A 670 -11.12 -14.96 4.96
C ALA A 670 -10.74 -15.98 3.87
N MET A 671 -10.51 -17.24 4.25
CA MET A 671 -10.15 -18.29 3.31
C MET A 671 -11.31 -18.69 2.40
N THR A 672 -12.52 -18.82 2.93
CA THR A 672 -13.71 -19.17 2.16
C THR A 672 -14.00 -18.10 1.09
N GLY A 673 -13.92 -16.82 1.45
CA GLY A 673 -14.14 -15.73 0.51
C GLY A 673 -13.05 -15.65 -0.57
N ALA A 674 -11.78 -15.70 -0.15
CA ALA A 674 -10.64 -15.59 -1.08
C ALA A 674 -10.57 -16.77 -2.06
N LEU A 675 -10.94 -17.99 -1.63
CA LEU A 675 -10.82 -19.22 -2.40
C LEU A 675 -12.13 -19.66 -3.08
N SER A 676 -13.20 -18.87 -3.03
CA SER A 676 -14.54 -19.23 -3.52
C SER A 676 -14.61 -19.67 -4.98
N ALA A 677 -13.65 -19.27 -5.82
CA ALA A 677 -13.56 -19.66 -7.23
C ALA A 677 -12.21 -20.26 -7.60
N SER A 678 -11.42 -20.73 -6.61
CA SER A 678 -10.12 -21.33 -6.86
C SER A 678 -10.20 -22.85 -6.90
N GLU A 679 -9.21 -23.46 -7.57
CA GLU A 679 -8.98 -24.90 -7.52
C GLU A 679 -8.78 -25.38 -6.07
N THR A 680 -9.07 -26.66 -5.85
CA THR A 680 -8.94 -27.33 -4.54
C THR A 680 -7.79 -28.35 -4.56
N PRO A 681 -6.54 -27.93 -4.70
CA PRO A 681 -5.41 -28.85 -4.66
C PRO A 681 -5.29 -29.49 -3.27
N SER A 682 -4.82 -30.75 -3.25
CA SER A 682 -4.57 -31.49 -2.02
C SER A 682 -3.11 -31.43 -1.61
N PHE A 683 -2.84 -31.57 -0.31
CA PHE A 683 -1.48 -31.81 0.19
C PHE A 683 -0.95 -33.15 -0.31
N ASN A 684 0.37 -33.25 -0.45
CA ASN A 684 0.99 -34.53 -0.79
C ASN A 684 0.78 -35.53 0.36
N PRO A 685 0.13 -36.69 0.13
CA PRO A 685 -0.19 -37.62 1.19
C PRO A 685 1.08 -38.31 1.70
N ILE A 686 1.22 -38.40 3.01
CA ILE A 686 2.30 -39.11 3.69
C ILE A 686 1.75 -39.80 4.96
N SER A 687 2.24 -41.02 5.21
CA SER A 687 1.94 -41.66 6.48
C SER A 687 2.86 -41.17 7.58
N VAL A 688 2.32 -40.58 8.62
CA VAL A 688 3.06 -40.07 9.78
C VAL A 688 3.11 -41.16 10.86
N PRO A 689 4.30 -41.63 11.24
CA PRO A 689 4.44 -42.60 12.33
C PRO A 689 3.84 -42.07 13.64
N ARG A 690 3.14 -42.96 14.37
CA ARG A 690 2.53 -42.67 15.66
C ARG A 690 3.15 -43.54 16.76
N ALA A 691 3.18 -43.03 17.99
CA ALA A 691 3.55 -43.86 19.13
C ALA A 691 2.51 -44.96 19.30
N LYS A 692 2.98 -46.20 19.55
CA LYS A 692 2.08 -47.31 19.87
C LYS A 692 1.35 -47.01 21.19
N GLU A 693 0.04 -47.06 21.19
CA GLU A 693 -0.72 -47.02 22.42
C GLU A 693 -0.29 -48.24 23.26
N LYS A 694 0.11 -47.99 24.51
CA LYS A 694 0.26 -49.10 25.47
C LYS A 694 -1.14 -49.67 25.67
N GLU A 695 -1.37 -50.93 25.19
CA GLU A 695 -2.53 -51.70 25.59
C GLU A 695 -2.61 -51.66 27.13
N LYS A 696 -3.72 -51.17 27.66
CA LYS A 696 -4.04 -51.31 29.09
C LYS A 696 -4.09 -52.79 29.35
N GLU A 697 -3.05 -53.38 29.94
CA GLU A 697 -3.13 -54.69 30.58
C GLU A 697 -4.31 -54.65 31.52
N LYS A 698 -5.38 -55.35 31.15
CA LYS A 698 -6.42 -55.71 32.08
C LYS A 698 -5.74 -56.58 33.17
N GLU A 699 -5.53 -56.00 34.34
CA GLU A 699 -5.26 -56.77 35.56
C GLU A 699 -6.38 -57.82 35.71
N LYS A 700 -6.07 -59.06 35.36
CA LYS A 700 -6.85 -60.17 35.76
C LYS A 700 -6.65 -60.32 37.25
N ASP A 701 -7.61 -59.84 37.98
CA ASP A 701 -7.77 -60.09 39.41
C ASP A 701 -7.96 -61.64 39.61
N LYS A 702 -6.92 -62.27 40.07
CA LYS A 702 -6.99 -63.68 40.56
C LYS A 702 -7.55 -63.65 41.99
N GLY A 703 -8.85 -63.55 42.09
CA GLY A 703 -9.59 -63.88 43.31
C GLY A 703 -9.97 -65.37 43.33
N ARG A 704 -9.31 -66.06 44.20
CA ARG A 704 -9.50 -67.46 44.57
C ARG A 704 -10.79 -67.60 45.39
N GLY A 705 -11.65 -68.62 45.05
CA GLY A 705 -12.78 -68.94 45.88
C GLY A 705 -13.55 -70.16 45.30
N ASP A 706 -13.39 -71.25 45.94
CA ASP A 706 -13.99 -72.61 45.69
C ASP A 706 -15.53 -72.67 45.70
N ASN A 707 -15.98 -73.63 44.96
CA ASN A 707 -17.04 -74.62 45.23
C ASN A 707 -18.38 -74.57 44.47
N ASN A 708 -18.49 -75.67 43.67
CA ASN A 708 -19.56 -76.70 43.64
C ASN A 708 -20.93 -76.37 43.02
N GLY A 709 -21.27 -77.29 42.08
CA GLY A 709 -22.64 -77.77 41.92
C GLY A 709 -23.29 -77.56 40.56
N GLY A 710 -23.15 -78.55 39.74
CA GLY A 710 -24.13 -79.36 39.06
C GLY A 710 -25.18 -78.69 38.13
N GLY A 711 -25.31 -79.30 36.96
CA GLY A 711 -26.58 -79.31 36.23
C GLY A 711 -26.54 -78.96 34.77
N ASN A 712 -26.61 -79.95 33.95
CA ASN A 712 -26.96 -80.06 32.53
C ASN A 712 -27.99 -79.04 32.02
N ASP A 713 -27.98 -78.57 30.81
CA ASP A 713 -28.53 -79.19 29.59
C ASP A 713 -28.57 -78.12 28.44
N ASP A 714 -28.19 -78.60 27.33
CA ASP A 714 -28.60 -78.42 25.92
C ASP A 714 -29.37 -77.17 25.48
N SER A 715 -28.90 -76.68 24.43
CA SER A 715 -29.43 -76.50 23.06
C SER A 715 -29.19 -75.13 22.43
N GLU A 716 -28.52 -75.23 21.33
CA GLU A 716 -28.75 -74.66 20.00
C GLU A 716 -29.51 -73.29 19.89
N ASP A 717 -28.91 -72.45 19.13
CA ASP A 717 -29.34 -71.68 17.94
C ASP A 717 -29.00 -70.18 17.98
N ASP A 718 -28.20 -69.83 17.04
CA ASP A 718 -28.16 -68.55 16.35
C ASP A 718 -29.53 -68.24 15.69
N PRO A 719 -29.88 -67.11 15.14
CA PRO A 719 -29.15 -65.84 14.94
C PRO A 719 -30.01 -64.52 14.94
N ILE A 720 -29.36 -63.38 14.69
CA ILE A 720 -29.90 -62.23 14.00
C ILE A 720 -31.00 -61.38 14.66
N GLY A 721 -30.73 -60.11 14.73
CA GLY A 721 -31.74 -59.01 14.78
C GLY A 721 -31.30 -57.87 15.62
N GLY A 722 -31.00 -56.79 15.04
CA GLY A 722 -31.93 -55.90 14.42
C GLY A 722 -31.86 -54.57 15.14
N ILE A 723 -31.22 -53.62 14.50
CA ILE A 723 -31.23 -52.20 14.83
C ILE A 723 -32.67 -51.69 14.79
N THR A 724 -33.17 -51.08 15.85
CA THR A 724 -34.41 -50.31 15.80
C THR A 724 -34.14 -48.81 16.04
N ILE A 725 -34.37 -48.05 15.02
CA ILE A 725 -34.50 -46.58 15.04
C ILE A 725 -35.98 -46.29 15.32
N PRO A 726 -36.36 -45.36 16.22
CA PRO A 726 -37.71 -44.84 16.26
C PRO A 726 -37.90 -43.71 15.27
N PRO A 727 -39.01 -43.68 14.52
CA PRO A 727 -39.30 -42.64 13.57
C PRO A 727 -40.26 -41.58 14.13
N GLY A 728 -40.12 -40.38 13.52
CA GLY A 728 -41.31 -39.60 13.21
C GLY A 728 -41.54 -38.34 13.98
N PHE A 729 -41.49 -37.25 13.26
CA PHE A 729 -42.68 -36.41 13.12
C PHE A 729 -42.60 -35.68 11.78
N ILE A 730 -43.42 -36.11 10.85
CA ILE A 730 -43.87 -35.44 9.66
C ILE A 730 -45.29 -34.91 9.97
N GLY A 731 -45.56 -33.74 9.55
CA GLY A 731 -46.89 -33.15 9.43
C GLY A 731 -46.71 -31.66 9.27
N GLY A 732 -46.91 -31.00 8.19
CA GLY A 732 -47.93 -31.18 7.13
C GLY A 732 -49.01 -30.15 7.31
N ASN A 733 -48.93 -29.16 6.52
CA ASN A 733 -49.97 -28.52 5.72
C ASN A 733 -50.78 -27.35 6.26
N ASP A 734 -50.82 -26.35 5.40
CA ASP A 734 -51.94 -25.53 4.90
C ASP A 734 -52.57 -24.42 5.73
N GLY A 735 -52.59 -23.31 5.10
CA GLY A 735 -53.84 -22.53 5.02
C GLY A 735 -53.76 -21.06 5.36
N GLY A 736 -53.63 -20.25 4.37
CA GLY A 736 -54.59 -19.20 4.07
C GLY A 736 -54.57 -17.89 4.84
N GLY A 737 -54.40 -16.82 4.10
CA GLY A 737 -55.26 -15.66 4.26
C GLY A 737 -54.71 -14.35 4.78
N ASN A 738 -54.21 -13.55 3.89
CA ASN A 738 -54.76 -12.21 3.54
C ASN A 738 -54.72 -11.04 4.56
N ASN A 739 -54.24 -9.95 4.05
CA ASN A 739 -54.59 -8.52 4.29
C ASN A 739 -53.91 -7.74 5.41
N GLY A 740 -53.15 -6.77 4.98
CA GLY A 740 -53.60 -5.40 5.20
C GLY A 740 -52.54 -4.40 5.72
N ARG A 741 -52.01 -3.62 4.83
CA ARG A 741 -51.83 -2.14 4.86
C ARG A 741 -51.19 -1.44 6.07
N ASN A 742 -50.24 -0.65 5.70
CA ASN A 742 -49.94 0.78 5.94
C ASN A 742 -48.72 1.06 6.80
N GLY A 743 -47.84 1.76 6.10
CA GLY A 743 -46.76 2.57 6.63
C GLY A 743 -47.23 3.78 7.49
N PRO A 744 -46.37 4.74 7.91
CA PRO A 744 -45.47 5.42 6.97
C PRO A 744 -43.98 5.09 7.16
#